data_e6a3e9824fc75120ef0f8b222244aa46
#
_entry.id   e6a3e9824fc75120ef0f8b222244aa46
#
_cell.length_a   1.000
_cell.length_b   1.000
_cell.length_c   1.000
_cell.angle_alpha   90.00
_cell.angle_beta   90.00
_cell.angle_gamma   90.00
#
_symmetry.space_group_name_H-M   'P 1'
#
loop_
_entity.id
_entity.type
_entity.pdbx_description
1 polymer ?
#
loop_
_entity_poly.entity_id
_entity_poly.type
_entity_poly.pdbx_seq_one_letter_code
_entity_poly.pdbx_strand_id
1 'polypeptide(L)'
;MQTCTLNGTWQLSAGHRSLESVDMQIPGTVLSGLLAAGKIKDPFYRTNEDATRALFWKDYVFTRTFDVDEELLAQQHIVLVCEGLDTLAEISINGTFLAKTDNMHRTWKFQAKKLLHPGKNEIQIVFRSVLRFIEDYPYEAHKKINYIPCGSMKGNQLLRKAHSMFGWDWGPQTIDAGIFRDIYLQGYSHVRIEDIRIHQQHAKNVSVQTSITLSESVPGQKLCVELSEDGADKPLQTKLCKTNADGVAAVDFVIENPKLWWPNDYGNQPLYIVRTTLLDEDGTSLESITRRIGLRTLTISQEKDEWGNEFAFCVNGVKIFTRGGNYIPDDCLYTRITEKKLDYILESCRRAHFNCVRVWGGGYYPSDAFYDLCDEKGLIVWQDLMYACNVYDVTDAFAENCRQETYDNVRRLRHHASLGLWCGNNEIESAWDHWGDFQKETPYLRADYIRLFEEVLPKAVQEADGETFYWHSSPSSGGCFDNPDDANRGDTHYWDVWHGQKPFTDYRKYFFRFCSEFGFQSFPCAKTVNSFTLEDDRNIFSRVMESHQKNDAANGKMLYYLSENLRYPKDLTHLLYASQVLQGMAIKYGVDHWRRNRGRCMGTLYWQINDDWPAPSWSSIDYFGRWKALHYMAQKFYAPHAVSMTLEDHRCHVYFSNESFETTEYSLTLSIRDLSGNVLETYETKGNSPAFSAIETAVVDICSWEDQKDDVFLEAVIHTKDQKVLKDVETLVPYKYLNLKNPVISTEAEETNDAFILHISSDCFAPFVALDFDDADVIFSDNFFHLTDKTVQDIIVKKEDILQGHFENAEDFRKRLQILSLGTSYARS
;
A
#
# COMPACT_ATOMS: atom_id res chain seq x y z
N MET A 1 22.07 10.17 27.99
CA MET A 1 22.37 9.36 26.79
C MET A 1 22.98 10.24 25.72
N GLN A 2 24.04 9.79 25.03
CA GLN A 2 24.70 10.51 23.98
C GLN A 2 24.59 9.77 22.66
N THR A 3 24.42 10.49 21.54
CA THR A 3 24.33 9.93 20.21
C THR A 3 25.32 10.61 19.27
N CYS A 4 26.14 9.83 18.57
CA CYS A 4 27.01 10.30 17.52
C CYS A 4 26.51 9.73 16.19
N THR A 5 25.91 10.60 15.35
CA THR A 5 25.42 10.17 14.03
C THR A 5 26.57 9.80 13.09
N LEU A 6 26.40 8.70 12.39
CA LEU A 6 27.27 8.29 11.30
C LEU A 6 26.60 8.49 9.93
N ASN A 7 25.41 9.12 9.88
CA ASN A 7 24.79 9.56 8.63
C ASN A 7 25.61 10.67 7.95
N GLY A 8 25.37 10.92 6.68
CA GLY A 8 26.01 11.95 5.88
C GLY A 8 26.96 11.36 4.85
N THR A 9 28.09 12.02 4.57
CA THR A 9 28.96 11.63 3.47
C THR A 9 29.86 10.43 3.83
N TRP A 10 29.84 9.44 2.97
CA TRP A 10 30.69 8.23 2.98
C TRP A 10 31.41 8.08 1.65
N GLN A 11 32.46 7.26 1.63
CA GLN A 11 33.19 6.84 0.43
C GLN A 11 32.65 5.47 -0.01
N LEU A 12 32.16 5.38 -1.25
CA LEU A 12 31.77 4.13 -1.90
C LEU A 12 32.85 3.68 -2.87
N SER A 13 33.30 2.45 -2.73
CA SER A 13 34.24 1.80 -3.68
C SER A 13 33.78 0.36 -3.94
N ALA A 14 34.25 -0.24 -5.04
CA ALA A 14 34.05 -1.65 -5.31
C ALA A 14 35.29 -2.48 -4.93
N GLY A 15 35.07 -3.72 -4.54
CA GLY A 15 36.13 -4.69 -4.29
C GLY A 15 37.09 -4.80 -5.47
N HIS A 16 38.39 -5.04 -5.20
CA HIS A 16 39.44 -5.11 -6.17
C HIS A 16 39.70 -3.82 -6.98
N ARG A 17 39.38 -2.65 -6.46
CA ARG A 17 39.58 -1.32 -7.09
C ARG A 17 38.96 -1.21 -8.50
N SER A 18 37.92 -1.95 -8.79
CA SER A 18 37.24 -1.89 -10.09
C SER A 18 36.38 -0.64 -10.27
N LEU A 19 36.19 0.16 -9.22
CA LEU A 19 35.55 1.46 -9.19
C LEU A 19 36.43 2.44 -8.43
N GLU A 20 36.71 3.63 -9.01
CA GLU A 20 37.23 4.75 -8.25
C GLU A 20 36.24 5.11 -7.13
N SER A 21 36.80 5.46 -5.96
CA SER A 21 35.98 5.87 -4.83
C SER A 21 35.13 7.10 -5.18
N VAL A 22 33.86 7.04 -4.83
CA VAL A 22 32.91 8.15 -5.01
C VAL A 22 32.28 8.54 -3.69
N ASP A 23 31.99 9.84 -3.51
CA ASP A 23 31.22 10.32 -2.38
C ASP A 23 29.76 9.89 -2.52
N MET A 24 29.15 9.47 -1.42
CA MET A 24 27.75 9.16 -1.35
C MET A 24 27.13 9.62 -0.04
N GLN A 25 25.84 9.86 -0.02
CA GLN A 25 25.10 10.20 1.19
C GLN A 25 24.49 8.94 1.85
N ILE A 26 24.54 8.88 3.16
CA ILE A 26 23.88 7.87 4.01
C ILE A 26 22.79 8.60 4.85
N PRO A 27 21.56 8.06 4.90
CA PRO A 27 21.06 6.83 4.27
C PRO A 27 21.19 6.81 2.76
N GLY A 28 21.67 5.68 2.21
CA GLY A 28 21.96 5.54 0.78
C GLY A 28 22.35 4.13 0.39
N THR A 29 22.31 3.87 -0.90
CA THR A 29 22.61 2.59 -1.52
C THR A 29 23.65 2.71 -2.62
N VAL A 30 24.15 1.57 -3.11
CA VAL A 30 25.09 1.55 -4.24
C VAL A 30 24.49 2.26 -5.46
N LEU A 31 23.23 1.97 -5.82
CA LEU A 31 22.59 2.61 -6.98
C LEU A 31 22.43 4.10 -6.77
N SER A 32 21.95 4.54 -5.60
CA SER A 32 21.79 5.96 -5.32
C SER A 32 23.13 6.73 -5.36
N GLY A 33 24.20 6.14 -4.82
CA GLY A 33 25.54 6.73 -4.84
C GLY A 33 26.13 6.80 -6.25
N LEU A 34 26.01 5.73 -7.04
CA LEU A 34 26.51 5.69 -8.41
C LEU A 34 25.73 6.62 -9.35
N LEU A 35 24.41 6.76 -9.15
CA LEU A 35 23.57 7.71 -9.89
C LEU A 35 23.98 9.15 -9.58
N ALA A 36 24.11 9.50 -8.31
CA ALA A 36 24.52 10.83 -7.88
C ALA A 36 25.92 11.21 -8.41
N ALA A 37 26.82 10.24 -8.48
CA ALA A 37 28.16 10.42 -9.05
C ALA A 37 28.20 10.38 -10.59
N GLY A 38 27.09 10.17 -11.29
CA GLY A 38 27.02 10.07 -12.75
C GLY A 38 27.76 8.85 -13.33
N LYS A 39 27.98 7.80 -12.53
CA LYS A 39 28.70 6.59 -12.94
C LYS A 39 27.80 5.56 -13.62
N ILE A 40 26.49 5.67 -13.48
CA ILE A 40 25.49 4.85 -14.15
C ILE A 40 24.41 5.75 -14.76
N LYS A 41 23.73 5.23 -15.76
CA LYS A 41 22.54 5.87 -16.34
C LYS A 41 21.33 5.59 -15.45
N ASP A 42 20.29 6.45 -15.57
CA ASP A 42 19.03 6.22 -14.89
C ASP A 42 18.46 4.85 -15.30
N PRO A 43 18.26 3.91 -14.34
CA PRO A 43 17.73 2.59 -14.63
C PRO A 43 16.30 2.62 -15.16
N PHE A 44 15.55 3.70 -14.89
CA PHE A 44 14.17 3.86 -15.35
C PHE A 44 14.04 4.29 -16.82
N TYR A 45 15.15 4.69 -17.44
CA TYR A 45 15.10 5.14 -18.83
C TYR A 45 15.40 4.00 -19.80
N ARG A 46 14.42 3.71 -20.66
CA ARG A 46 14.47 2.66 -21.71
C ARG A 46 14.80 1.28 -21.11
N THR A 47 15.88 0.66 -21.53
CA THR A 47 16.33 -0.66 -21.08
C THR A 47 17.57 -0.60 -20.16
N ASN A 48 17.80 0.55 -19.51
CA ASN A 48 18.98 0.74 -18.65
C ASN A 48 18.99 -0.17 -17.41
N GLU A 49 17.81 -0.66 -16.98
CA GLU A 49 17.69 -1.67 -15.91
C GLU A 49 18.61 -2.88 -16.14
N ASP A 50 18.72 -3.35 -17.39
CA ASP A 50 19.55 -4.51 -17.73
C ASP A 50 21.02 -4.34 -17.30
N ALA A 51 21.53 -3.11 -17.30
CA ALA A 51 22.91 -2.82 -16.91
C ALA A 51 23.09 -2.87 -15.38
N THR A 52 22.05 -2.66 -14.59
CA THR A 52 22.16 -2.59 -13.12
C THR A 52 22.45 -3.96 -12.52
N ARG A 53 21.89 -5.03 -13.07
CA ARG A 53 22.09 -6.41 -12.57
C ARG A 53 23.56 -6.81 -12.53
N ALA A 54 24.35 -6.41 -13.54
CA ALA A 54 25.78 -6.74 -13.62
C ALA A 54 26.59 -6.11 -12.48
N LEU A 55 26.11 -5.04 -11.88
CA LEU A 55 26.80 -4.34 -10.79
C LEU A 55 26.88 -5.23 -9.54
N PHE A 56 25.85 -6.01 -9.25
CA PHE A 56 25.72 -6.73 -7.99
C PHE A 56 26.38 -8.11 -7.95
N TRP A 57 27.17 -8.44 -8.97
CA TRP A 57 28.17 -9.52 -8.90
C TRP A 57 29.44 -9.11 -8.17
N LYS A 58 29.55 -7.86 -7.68
CA LYS A 58 30.70 -7.31 -6.97
C LYS A 58 30.35 -7.04 -5.51
N ASP A 59 31.38 -7.11 -4.67
CA ASP A 59 31.30 -6.57 -3.32
C ASP A 59 31.51 -5.07 -3.35
N TYR A 60 30.84 -4.35 -2.46
CA TYR A 60 30.98 -2.91 -2.30
C TYR A 60 31.47 -2.55 -0.91
N VAL A 61 32.33 -1.54 -0.83
CA VAL A 61 32.95 -1.08 0.42
C VAL A 61 32.52 0.35 0.68
N PHE A 62 31.90 0.55 1.82
CA PHE A 62 31.49 1.83 2.37
C PHE A 62 32.44 2.20 3.49
N THR A 63 33.09 3.37 3.41
CA THR A 63 34.08 3.81 4.41
C THR A 63 33.76 5.23 4.87
N ARG A 64 33.90 5.48 6.16
CA ARG A 64 33.76 6.81 6.75
C ARG A 64 34.74 7.00 7.89
N THR A 65 35.38 8.18 7.91
CA THR A 65 36.10 8.69 9.07
C THR A 65 35.17 9.57 9.89
N PHE A 66 35.16 9.40 11.21
CA PHE A 66 34.35 10.15 12.15
C PHE A 66 35.11 10.43 13.43
N ASP A 67 34.70 11.46 14.15
CA ASP A 67 35.32 11.82 15.42
C ASP A 67 34.50 11.31 16.60
N VAL A 68 35.21 10.79 17.62
CA VAL A 68 34.63 10.37 18.90
C VAL A 68 35.23 11.24 20.00
N ASP A 69 34.37 11.93 20.73
CA ASP A 69 34.78 12.77 21.85
C ASP A 69 35.00 11.99 23.15
N GLU A 70 35.64 12.62 24.12
CA GLU A 70 35.94 12.03 25.41
C GLU A 70 34.65 11.75 26.23
N GLU A 71 33.58 12.53 25.99
CA GLU A 71 32.33 12.42 26.73
C GLU A 71 31.58 11.15 26.30
N LEU A 72 31.54 10.85 25.00
CA LEU A 72 31.00 9.60 24.50
C LEU A 72 31.83 8.40 24.99
N LEU A 73 33.17 8.51 24.94
CA LEU A 73 34.07 7.41 25.40
C LEU A 73 34.00 7.16 26.91
N ALA A 74 33.64 8.17 27.70
CA ALA A 74 33.42 8.03 29.14
C ALA A 74 32.21 7.14 29.46
N GLN A 75 31.26 6.97 28.53
CA GLN A 75 30.10 6.12 28.76
C GLN A 75 30.49 4.65 29.01
N GLN A 76 29.75 3.95 29.85
CA GLN A 76 30.03 2.52 30.15
C GLN A 76 29.82 1.64 28.92
N HIS A 77 28.77 1.90 28.17
CA HIS A 77 28.39 1.19 26.95
C HIS A 77 28.39 2.16 25.77
N ILE A 78 28.93 1.71 24.65
CA ILE A 78 28.79 2.39 23.36
C ILE A 78 28.39 1.35 22.33
N VAL A 79 27.18 1.49 21.79
CA VAL A 79 26.56 0.56 20.87
C VAL A 79 26.52 1.20 19.48
N LEU A 80 27.02 0.50 18.48
CA LEU A 80 26.73 0.82 17.07
C LEU A 80 25.32 0.32 16.76
N VAL A 81 24.45 1.24 16.34
CA VAL A 81 23.08 0.94 15.92
C VAL A 81 23.01 1.13 14.40
N CYS A 82 22.53 0.11 13.70
CA CYS A 82 22.28 0.11 12.26
C CYS A 82 20.82 -0.24 12.05
N GLU A 83 19.98 0.73 11.70
CA GLU A 83 18.53 0.53 11.56
C GLU A 83 18.17 -0.19 10.26
N GLY A 84 19.05 -0.19 9.26
CA GLY A 84 18.82 -0.90 8.01
C GLY A 84 20.12 -1.11 7.22
N LEU A 85 20.57 -2.36 7.14
CA LEU A 85 21.69 -2.79 6.30
C LEU A 85 21.19 -3.79 5.26
N ASP A 86 21.31 -3.46 4.00
CA ASP A 86 20.85 -4.30 2.90
C ASP A 86 22.05 -4.90 2.15
N THR A 87 22.41 -6.13 2.39
CA THR A 87 21.86 -7.19 3.29
C THR A 87 23.01 -7.90 3.99
N LEU A 88 23.95 -8.51 3.19
CA LEU A 88 25.09 -9.26 3.68
C LEU A 88 26.25 -8.30 3.96
N ALA A 89 26.32 -7.79 5.19
CA ALA A 89 27.33 -6.80 5.55
C ALA A 89 28.37 -7.35 6.53
N GLU A 90 29.63 -6.95 6.35
CA GLU A 90 30.73 -7.16 7.30
C GLU A 90 31.19 -5.80 7.80
N ILE A 91 31.12 -5.58 9.11
CA ILE A 91 31.40 -4.31 9.77
C ILE A 91 32.76 -4.38 10.47
N SER A 92 33.60 -3.38 10.25
CA SER A 92 34.87 -3.19 10.95
C SER A 92 35.00 -1.75 11.44
N ILE A 93 35.63 -1.57 12.61
CA ILE A 93 36.00 -0.27 13.16
C ILE A 93 37.49 -0.28 13.39
N ASN A 94 38.20 0.76 12.90
CA ASN A 94 39.64 0.90 13.01
C ASN A 94 40.41 -0.36 12.53
N GLY A 95 39.95 -0.97 11.44
CA GLY A 95 40.52 -2.18 10.86
C GLY A 95 40.20 -3.48 11.64
N THR A 96 39.50 -3.40 12.76
CA THR A 96 39.13 -4.58 13.55
C THR A 96 37.71 -5.00 13.25
N PHE A 97 37.52 -6.28 12.93
CA PHE A 97 36.18 -6.87 12.68
C PHE A 97 35.29 -6.74 13.89
N LEU A 98 34.03 -6.28 13.67
CA LEU A 98 33.02 -6.14 14.70
C LEU A 98 31.91 -7.19 14.53
N ALA A 99 31.27 -7.27 13.36
CA ALA A 99 30.09 -8.10 13.17
C ALA A 99 29.76 -8.39 11.70
N LYS A 100 28.85 -9.36 11.49
CA LYS A 100 28.19 -9.62 10.20
C LYS A 100 26.67 -9.49 10.34
N THR A 101 26.01 -9.13 9.23
CA THR A 101 24.55 -9.09 9.11
C THR A 101 24.09 -9.87 7.87
N ASP A 102 22.84 -10.36 7.90
CA ASP A 102 22.24 -11.17 6.83
C ASP A 102 20.73 -10.94 6.65
N ASN A 103 20.22 -9.85 7.24
CA ASN A 103 18.79 -9.52 7.22
C ASN A 103 18.60 -8.01 7.16
N MET A 104 17.98 -7.50 6.08
CA MET A 104 17.73 -6.07 5.91
C MET A 104 16.57 -5.55 6.75
N HIS A 105 15.70 -6.43 7.23
CA HIS A 105 14.48 -6.06 7.95
C HIS A 105 14.70 -5.86 9.46
N ARG A 106 15.94 -6.04 9.95
CA ARG A 106 16.31 -5.95 11.36
C ARG A 106 17.05 -4.67 11.70
N THR A 107 16.90 -4.22 12.95
CA THR A 107 17.77 -3.23 13.57
C THR A 107 18.91 -3.93 14.30
N TRP A 108 20.14 -3.73 13.81
CA TRP A 108 21.31 -4.37 14.36
C TRP A 108 22.00 -3.49 15.40
N LYS A 109 22.38 -4.08 16.55
CA LYS A 109 23.03 -3.39 17.66
C LYS A 109 24.28 -4.13 18.08
N PHE A 110 25.45 -3.49 18.06
CA PHE A 110 26.75 -4.11 18.36
C PHE A 110 27.53 -3.29 19.37
N GLN A 111 28.11 -3.94 20.38
CA GLN A 111 28.99 -3.30 21.36
C GLN A 111 30.31 -2.84 20.70
N ALA A 112 30.49 -1.53 20.54
CA ALA A 112 31.60 -0.95 19.80
C ALA A 112 32.69 -0.33 20.67
N LYS A 113 32.42 -0.07 21.96
CA LYS A 113 33.31 0.70 22.86
C LYS A 113 34.80 0.29 22.79
N LYS A 114 35.06 -1.02 22.79
CA LYS A 114 36.44 -1.55 22.82
C LYS A 114 37.25 -1.27 21.55
N LEU A 115 36.59 -0.89 20.46
CA LEU A 115 37.21 -0.61 19.15
C LEU A 115 37.41 0.88 18.90
N LEU A 116 36.89 1.74 19.78
CA LEU A 116 36.92 3.18 19.63
C LEU A 116 38.04 3.81 20.44
N HIS A 117 38.57 4.92 19.93
CA HIS A 117 39.56 5.76 20.63
C HIS A 117 39.18 7.26 20.46
N PRO A 118 39.75 8.16 21.29
CA PRO A 118 39.50 9.59 21.17
C PRO A 118 39.93 10.14 19.81
N GLY A 119 39.16 11.08 19.28
CA GLY A 119 39.44 11.71 17.99
C GLY A 119 39.00 10.85 16.82
N LYS A 120 39.83 10.82 15.78
CA LYS A 120 39.44 10.21 14.49
C LYS A 120 39.39 8.69 14.54
N ASN A 121 38.27 8.12 14.18
CA ASN A 121 38.03 6.69 13.99
C ASN A 121 37.61 6.45 12.53
N GLU A 122 37.74 5.22 12.08
CA GLU A 122 37.25 4.78 10.78
C GLU A 122 36.25 3.61 10.95
N ILE A 123 35.13 3.68 10.26
CA ILE A 123 34.21 2.56 10.08
C ILE A 123 34.23 2.14 8.62
N GLN A 124 34.30 0.83 8.40
CA GLN A 124 34.18 0.21 7.10
C GLN A 124 33.09 -0.84 7.13
N ILE A 125 32.18 -0.81 6.13
CA ILE A 125 31.13 -1.80 5.92
C ILE A 125 31.31 -2.38 4.52
N VAL A 126 31.52 -3.69 4.44
CA VAL A 126 31.65 -4.41 3.18
C VAL A 126 30.34 -5.14 2.91
N PHE A 127 29.60 -4.71 1.89
CA PHE A 127 28.44 -5.42 1.40
C PHE A 127 28.89 -6.50 0.41
N ARG A 128 28.65 -7.76 0.77
CA ARG A 128 28.94 -8.92 -0.07
C ARG A 128 27.89 -9.09 -1.16
N SER A 129 28.32 -9.54 -2.32
CA SER A 129 27.45 -9.83 -3.43
C SER A 129 26.41 -10.91 -3.06
N VAL A 130 25.13 -10.51 -3.05
CA VAL A 130 24.02 -11.46 -2.83
C VAL A 130 23.89 -12.45 -3.98
N LEU A 131 24.24 -12.06 -5.21
CA LEU A 131 24.19 -12.95 -6.38
C LEU A 131 25.23 -14.06 -6.27
N ARG A 132 26.48 -13.76 -5.82
CA ARG A 132 27.47 -14.79 -5.55
C ARG A 132 27.06 -15.68 -4.40
N PHE A 133 26.51 -15.10 -3.33
CA PHE A 133 25.99 -15.90 -2.23
C PHE A 133 24.96 -16.93 -2.69
N ILE A 134 24.02 -16.51 -3.56
CA ILE A 134 23.00 -17.42 -4.11
C ILE A 134 23.65 -18.49 -5.01
N GLU A 135 24.61 -18.12 -5.86
CA GLU A 135 25.30 -19.05 -6.75
C GLU A 135 26.09 -20.11 -5.97
N ASP A 136 26.79 -19.68 -4.92
CA ASP A 136 27.67 -20.55 -4.10
C ASP A 136 26.91 -21.28 -2.99
N TYR A 137 25.59 -21.05 -2.84
CA TYR A 137 24.81 -21.62 -1.73
C TYR A 137 24.80 -23.15 -1.76
N PRO A 138 25.26 -23.81 -0.67
CA PRO A 138 25.36 -25.26 -0.59
C PRO A 138 23.98 -25.88 -0.33
N TYR A 139 23.20 -26.11 -1.37
CA TYR A 139 21.92 -26.80 -1.23
C TYR A 139 22.13 -28.25 -0.76
N GLU A 140 21.42 -28.63 0.29
CA GLU A 140 21.23 -30.04 0.59
C GLU A 140 20.36 -30.68 -0.51
N ALA A 141 20.73 -31.86 -0.98
CA ALA A 141 20.09 -32.48 -2.14
C ALA A 141 18.58 -32.69 -2.00
N HIS A 142 18.09 -32.95 -0.79
CA HIS A 142 16.67 -33.17 -0.49
C HIS A 142 15.88 -31.89 -0.26
N LYS A 143 16.55 -30.73 -0.11
CA LYS A 143 15.96 -29.42 0.09
C LYS A 143 16.24 -28.46 -1.07
N LYS A 144 16.67 -28.96 -2.22
CA LYS A 144 16.95 -28.10 -3.36
C LYS A 144 15.67 -27.47 -3.86
N ILE A 145 15.62 -26.12 -3.83
CA ILE A 145 14.49 -25.34 -4.29
C ILE A 145 14.67 -25.03 -5.78
N ASN A 146 13.65 -25.33 -6.57
CA ASN A 146 13.63 -25.07 -8.02
C ASN A 146 12.69 -23.94 -8.41
N TYR A 147 11.70 -23.62 -7.57
CA TYR A 147 10.70 -22.60 -7.83
C TYR A 147 11.33 -21.20 -7.95
N ILE A 148 10.82 -20.44 -8.90
CA ILE A 148 11.19 -19.02 -9.12
C ILE A 148 9.88 -18.24 -9.20
N PRO A 149 9.66 -17.23 -8.33
CA PRO A 149 8.48 -16.36 -8.42
C PRO A 149 8.41 -15.62 -9.76
N CYS A 150 7.22 -15.23 -10.15
CA CYS A 150 6.96 -14.52 -11.40
C CYS A 150 7.82 -13.24 -11.51
N GLY A 151 8.59 -13.11 -12.59
CA GLY A 151 9.47 -11.96 -12.83
C GLY A 151 10.74 -11.87 -11.97
N SER A 152 10.89 -12.74 -10.97
CA SER A 152 11.99 -12.70 -10.01
C SER A 152 13.19 -13.56 -10.40
N MET A 153 14.30 -13.34 -9.71
CA MET A 153 15.52 -14.16 -9.85
C MET A 153 15.49 -15.35 -8.88
N LYS A 154 16.03 -16.50 -9.36
CA LYS A 154 16.18 -17.69 -8.53
C LYS A 154 17.06 -17.41 -7.29
N GLY A 155 16.65 -17.95 -6.14
CA GLY A 155 17.43 -17.94 -4.90
C GLY A 155 17.17 -16.73 -4.00
N ASN A 156 16.25 -15.82 -4.36
CA ASN A 156 15.89 -14.68 -3.54
C ASN A 156 15.41 -15.08 -2.14
N GLN A 157 14.76 -16.23 -2.01
CA GLN A 157 14.25 -16.79 -0.75
C GLN A 157 15.33 -17.28 0.23
N LEU A 158 16.59 -17.35 -0.21
CA LEU A 158 17.72 -17.71 0.66
C LEU A 158 18.18 -16.55 1.54
N LEU A 159 17.65 -15.36 1.29
CA LEU A 159 18.03 -14.12 1.94
C LEU A 159 16.82 -13.45 2.59
N ARG A 160 17.06 -12.79 3.73
CA ARG A 160 16.08 -11.86 4.30
C ARG A 160 16.29 -10.47 3.69
N LYS A 161 15.87 -10.35 2.42
CA LYS A 161 15.92 -9.15 1.60
C LYS A 161 14.59 -9.00 0.89
N ALA A 162 14.14 -7.77 0.65
CA ALA A 162 12.89 -7.51 -0.06
C ALA A 162 12.88 -8.28 -1.40
N HIS A 163 11.90 -9.16 -1.56
CA HIS A 163 11.82 -10.06 -2.70
C HIS A 163 11.62 -9.30 -4.01
N SER A 164 10.86 -8.20 -3.99
CA SER A 164 10.65 -7.33 -5.13
C SER A 164 11.93 -6.75 -5.73
N MET A 165 13.01 -6.60 -4.95
CA MET A 165 14.30 -6.14 -5.47
C MET A 165 14.95 -7.12 -6.45
N PHE A 166 14.58 -8.39 -6.38
CA PHE A 166 15.02 -9.41 -7.35
C PHE A 166 14.14 -9.45 -8.62
N GLY A 167 13.24 -8.49 -8.76
CA GLY A 167 12.20 -8.43 -9.77
C GLY A 167 10.88 -9.03 -9.30
N TRP A 168 9.81 -8.52 -9.87
CA TRP A 168 8.44 -9.02 -9.71
C TRP A 168 7.67 -8.81 -11.02
N ASP A 169 6.46 -9.31 -11.14
CA ASP A 169 5.67 -9.15 -12.36
C ASP A 169 5.15 -7.71 -12.58
N TRP A 170 5.52 -6.79 -11.70
CA TRP A 170 5.31 -5.34 -11.81
C TRP A 170 6.58 -4.52 -11.59
N GLY A 171 7.64 -5.09 -11.01
CA GLY A 171 8.84 -4.38 -10.57
C GLY A 171 10.12 -4.79 -11.28
N PRO A 172 11.10 -3.88 -11.41
CA PRO A 172 12.37 -4.16 -12.07
C PRO A 172 13.30 -4.99 -11.19
N GLN A 173 14.31 -5.61 -11.79
CA GLN A 173 15.38 -6.30 -11.08
C GLN A 173 16.48 -5.32 -10.64
N THR A 174 16.16 -4.50 -9.65
CA THR A 174 17.08 -3.51 -9.07
C THR A 174 17.67 -4.01 -7.76
N ILE A 175 18.42 -5.13 -7.85
CA ILE A 175 19.17 -5.66 -6.71
C ILE A 175 20.11 -4.57 -6.25
N ASP A 176 19.95 -4.08 -5.02
CA ASP A 176 20.76 -3.00 -4.45
C ASP A 176 21.47 -3.48 -3.19
N ALA A 177 22.30 -2.64 -2.60
CA ALA A 177 22.95 -2.87 -1.33
C ALA A 177 23.32 -1.54 -0.68
N GLY A 178 23.21 -1.44 0.64
CA GLY A 178 23.57 -0.20 1.29
C GLY A 178 23.10 -0.04 2.72
N ILE A 179 23.35 1.15 3.25
CA ILE A 179 22.90 1.60 4.55
C ILE A 179 21.66 2.46 4.31
N PHE A 180 20.48 1.85 4.29
CA PHE A 180 19.29 2.53 3.81
C PHE A 180 18.43 3.21 4.88
N ARG A 181 18.81 3.06 6.15
CA ARG A 181 18.27 3.76 7.31
C ARG A 181 19.40 4.32 8.15
N ASP A 182 19.07 4.92 9.25
CA ASP A 182 20.03 5.59 10.12
C ASP A 182 21.08 4.65 10.70
N ILE A 183 22.30 5.18 10.83
CA ILE A 183 23.43 4.54 11.48
C ILE A 183 24.09 5.51 12.46
N TYR A 184 24.31 5.08 13.70
CA TYR A 184 24.86 5.94 14.75
C TYR A 184 25.49 5.14 15.88
N LEU A 185 26.38 5.80 16.63
CA LEU A 185 26.83 5.32 17.94
C LEU A 185 25.93 5.87 19.05
N GLN A 186 25.57 5.02 20.00
CA GLN A 186 24.79 5.39 21.16
C GLN A 186 25.54 5.02 22.43
N GLY A 187 25.90 6.07 23.23
CA GLY A 187 26.60 5.93 24.50
C GLY A 187 25.69 6.11 25.71
N TYR A 188 25.81 5.23 26.68
CA TYR A 188 25.07 5.33 27.94
C TYR A 188 25.82 4.64 29.07
N SER A 189 25.55 5.10 30.32
CA SER A 189 26.15 4.57 31.55
C SER A 189 25.12 4.18 32.60
N HIS A 190 23.86 4.08 32.22
CA HIS A 190 22.71 3.74 33.05
C HIS A 190 21.89 2.62 32.39
N VAL A 191 21.06 1.98 33.20
CA VAL A 191 20.02 1.10 32.66
C VAL A 191 19.11 1.85 31.67
N ARG A 192 18.57 1.15 30.69
CA ARG A 192 17.76 1.73 29.63
C ARG A 192 16.32 1.20 29.63
N ILE A 193 15.43 1.98 29.03
CA ILE A 193 14.10 1.47 28.70
C ILE A 193 14.25 0.52 27.51
N GLU A 194 14.02 -0.77 27.74
CA GLU A 194 14.12 -1.79 26.70
C GLU A 194 12.80 -1.96 25.95
N ASP A 195 11.67 -1.91 26.65
CA ASP A 195 10.35 -2.10 26.06
C ASP A 195 9.27 -1.29 26.78
N ILE A 196 8.30 -0.81 26.00
CA ILE A 196 7.07 -0.19 26.48
C ILE A 196 5.90 -0.91 25.80
N ARG A 197 5.09 -1.61 26.58
CA ARG A 197 3.85 -2.25 26.12
C ARG A 197 2.66 -1.47 26.66
N ILE A 198 1.72 -1.11 25.77
CA ILE A 198 0.52 -0.36 26.11
C ILE A 198 -0.68 -1.25 25.81
N HIS A 199 -1.44 -1.55 26.85
CA HIS A 199 -2.67 -2.34 26.79
C HIS A 199 -3.87 -1.43 27.06
N GLN A 200 -4.97 -1.62 26.34
CA GLN A 200 -6.19 -0.83 26.47
C GLN A 200 -7.37 -1.73 26.87
N GLN A 201 -8.12 -1.30 27.89
CA GLN A 201 -9.38 -1.93 28.26
C GLN A 201 -10.52 -0.93 28.05
N HIS A 202 -11.42 -1.27 27.15
CA HIS A 202 -12.53 -0.42 26.74
C HIS A 202 -13.81 -0.81 27.47
N ALA A 203 -14.42 0.19 28.16
CA ALA A 203 -15.73 0.14 28.77
C ALA A 203 -16.36 1.55 28.65
N LYS A 204 -17.16 1.98 29.64
CA LYS A 204 -17.62 3.38 29.70
C LYS A 204 -16.45 4.36 29.74
N ASN A 205 -15.40 4.03 30.47
CA ASN A 205 -14.10 4.70 30.46
C ASN A 205 -13.09 3.80 29.77
N VAL A 206 -11.96 4.34 29.33
CA VAL A 206 -10.84 3.56 28.80
C VAL A 206 -9.72 3.53 29.83
N SER A 207 -9.27 2.33 30.19
CA SER A 207 -8.05 2.13 30.95
C SER A 207 -6.88 1.89 30.01
N VAL A 208 -5.80 2.65 30.20
CA VAL A 208 -4.54 2.51 29.46
C VAL A 208 -3.47 2.05 30.44
N GLN A 209 -3.12 0.77 30.35
CA GLN A 209 -2.05 0.17 31.14
C GLN A 209 -0.74 0.25 30.34
N THR A 210 0.28 0.85 30.95
CA THR A 210 1.63 0.94 30.39
C THR A 210 2.58 0.09 31.20
N SER A 211 3.13 -0.98 30.60
CA SER A 211 4.16 -1.83 31.18
C SER A 211 5.52 -1.46 30.59
N ILE A 212 6.49 -1.18 31.44
CA ILE A 212 7.84 -0.75 31.07
C ILE A 212 8.83 -1.80 31.53
N THR A 213 9.66 -2.30 30.63
CA THR A 213 10.75 -3.24 30.92
C THR A 213 12.08 -2.54 30.72
N LEU A 214 12.98 -2.65 31.70
CA LEU A 214 14.34 -2.13 31.58
C LEU A 214 15.28 -3.16 30.99
N SER A 215 16.39 -2.69 30.40
CA SER A 215 17.45 -3.53 29.81
C SER A 215 18.15 -4.44 30.82
N GLU A 216 18.06 -4.13 32.10
CA GLU A 216 18.59 -4.90 33.21
C GLU A 216 17.61 -4.87 34.36
N SER A 217 17.62 -5.93 35.19
CA SER A 217 16.79 -6.03 36.37
C SER A 217 17.34 -5.14 37.51
N VAL A 218 16.89 -3.88 37.53
CA VAL A 218 17.24 -2.90 38.57
C VAL A 218 15.99 -2.59 39.40
N PRO A 219 15.84 -3.14 40.61
CA PRO A 219 14.72 -2.89 41.51
C PRO A 219 14.71 -1.42 42.00
N GLY A 220 13.55 -0.83 42.07
CA GLY A 220 13.36 0.51 42.65
C GLY A 220 13.77 1.67 41.76
N GLN A 221 14.16 1.41 40.50
CA GLN A 221 14.45 2.46 39.51
C GLN A 221 13.21 3.33 39.28
N LYS A 222 13.38 4.66 39.34
CA LYS A 222 12.28 5.60 39.23
C LYS A 222 11.92 5.85 37.77
N LEU A 223 10.63 5.93 37.48
CA LEU A 223 10.06 6.27 36.19
C LEU A 223 8.93 7.29 36.34
N CYS A 224 8.83 8.21 35.40
CA CYS A 224 7.70 9.10 35.22
C CYS A 224 6.97 8.72 33.94
N VAL A 225 5.67 8.50 34.02
CA VAL A 225 4.83 8.22 32.84
C VAL A 225 3.76 9.27 32.76
N GLU A 226 3.65 9.89 31.59
CA GLU A 226 2.69 10.96 31.29
C GLU A 226 1.77 10.51 30.16
N LEU A 227 0.48 10.79 30.31
CA LEU A 227 -0.54 10.62 29.26
C LEU A 227 -1.08 12.00 28.90
N SER A 228 -1.05 12.35 27.63
CA SER A 228 -1.62 13.59 27.08
C SER A 228 -2.44 13.33 25.83
N GLU A 229 -3.35 14.22 25.46
CA GLU A 229 -3.87 14.30 24.09
C GLU A 229 -2.73 14.77 23.17
N ASP A 230 -2.71 14.29 21.93
CA ASP A 230 -1.72 14.77 20.96
C ASP A 230 -1.93 16.28 20.69
N GLY A 231 -0.83 17.02 20.63
CA GLY A 231 -0.84 18.48 20.50
C GLY A 231 -1.23 19.25 21.78
N ALA A 232 -1.45 18.60 22.92
CA ALA A 232 -1.75 19.28 24.17
C ALA A 232 -0.49 19.81 24.88
N ASP A 233 -0.54 21.04 25.41
CA ASP A 233 0.58 21.63 26.13
C ASP A 233 0.87 20.96 27.49
N LYS A 234 -0.11 20.25 28.06
CA LYS A 234 0.00 19.66 29.40
C LYS A 234 -0.54 18.21 29.38
N PRO A 235 0.09 17.31 30.17
CA PRO A 235 -0.43 15.98 30.31
C PRO A 235 -1.80 16.00 31.02
N LEU A 236 -2.66 15.06 30.60
CA LEU A 236 -3.92 14.75 31.29
C LEU A 236 -3.65 14.14 32.65
N GLN A 237 -2.69 13.24 32.71
CA GLN A 237 -2.29 12.57 33.92
C GLN A 237 -0.77 12.31 33.91
N THR A 238 -0.14 12.42 35.09
CA THR A 238 1.27 12.09 35.34
C THR A 238 1.35 11.12 36.50
N LYS A 239 2.12 10.04 36.36
CA LYS A 239 2.33 9.03 37.39
C LYS A 239 3.80 8.72 37.57
N LEU A 240 4.23 8.68 38.81
CA LEU A 240 5.55 8.19 39.20
C LEU A 240 5.43 6.73 39.65
N CYS A 241 6.32 5.88 39.17
CA CYS A 241 6.40 4.48 39.54
C CYS A 241 7.84 4.03 39.75
N LYS A 242 8.00 2.83 40.22
CA LYS A 242 9.30 2.17 40.44
C LYS A 242 9.24 0.74 39.89
N THR A 243 10.38 0.29 39.39
CA THR A 243 10.53 -1.09 38.94
C THR A 243 10.47 -2.10 40.12
N ASN A 244 9.93 -3.26 39.83
CA ASN A 244 9.95 -4.43 40.70
C ASN A 244 11.32 -5.14 40.67
N ALA A 245 11.40 -6.34 41.28
CA ALA A 245 12.62 -7.15 41.32
C ALA A 245 13.12 -7.59 39.94
N ASP A 246 12.24 -7.68 38.96
CA ASP A 246 12.56 -8.10 37.58
C ASP A 246 12.92 -6.94 36.67
N GLY A 247 12.98 -5.69 37.19
CA GLY A 247 13.22 -4.51 36.38
C GLY A 247 12.00 -4.02 35.57
N VAL A 248 10.79 -4.44 35.97
CA VAL A 248 9.53 -4.10 35.31
C VAL A 248 8.73 -3.13 36.17
N ALA A 249 8.14 -2.11 35.54
CA ALA A 249 7.17 -1.19 36.16
C ALA A 249 5.85 -1.22 35.36
N ALA A 250 4.74 -0.93 36.04
CA ALA A 250 3.45 -0.77 35.40
C ALA A 250 2.71 0.43 35.99
N VAL A 251 1.96 1.13 35.12
CA VAL A 251 1.05 2.21 35.50
C VAL A 251 -0.25 2.08 34.73
N ASP A 252 -1.36 2.44 35.38
CA ASP A 252 -2.69 2.44 34.80
C ASP A 252 -3.23 3.86 34.74
N PHE A 253 -3.67 4.31 33.59
CA PHE A 253 -4.39 5.56 33.40
C PHE A 253 -5.86 5.25 33.14
N VAL A 254 -6.76 6.08 33.66
CA VAL A 254 -8.19 5.99 33.37
C VAL A 254 -8.63 7.27 32.67
N ILE A 255 -9.14 7.14 31.47
CA ILE A 255 -9.63 8.25 30.67
C ILE A 255 -11.17 8.24 30.74
N GLU A 256 -11.71 9.27 31.40
CA GLU A 256 -13.13 9.53 31.42
C GLU A 256 -13.54 10.27 30.14
N ASN A 257 -14.66 9.86 29.53
CA ASN A 257 -15.13 10.40 28.24
C ASN A 257 -14.08 10.33 27.13
N PRO A 258 -13.56 9.14 26.79
CA PRO A 258 -12.49 8.97 25.82
C PRO A 258 -12.94 9.41 24.42
N LYS A 259 -12.04 10.07 23.68
CA LYS A 259 -12.18 10.32 22.26
C LYS A 259 -11.66 9.08 21.54
N LEU A 260 -12.55 8.34 20.88
CA LEU A 260 -12.17 7.12 20.19
C LEU A 260 -11.64 7.40 18.80
N TRP A 261 -10.59 6.68 18.41
CA TRP A 261 -10.07 6.66 17.05
C TRP A 261 -10.98 5.81 16.14
N TRP A 262 -11.24 6.30 14.94
CA TRP A 262 -12.02 5.63 13.92
C TRP A 262 -11.29 5.61 12.57
N PRO A 263 -11.53 4.60 11.72
CA PRO A 263 -11.07 4.62 10.34
C PRO A 263 -11.70 5.76 9.54
N ASN A 264 -11.07 6.12 8.43
CA ASN A 264 -11.60 7.10 7.49
C ASN A 264 -13.07 6.83 7.13
N ASP A 265 -13.86 7.88 7.07
CA ASP A 265 -15.33 7.90 6.86
C ASP A 265 -16.19 7.37 8.03
N TYR A 266 -15.61 6.83 9.09
CA TYR A 266 -16.36 6.33 10.25
C TYR A 266 -16.25 7.25 11.48
N GLY A 267 -15.40 8.22 11.46
CA GLY A 267 -15.23 9.19 12.53
C GLY A 267 -13.88 9.90 12.48
N ASN A 268 -13.53 10.56 13.59
CA ASN A 268 -12.27 11.28 13.72
C ASN A 268 -11.13 10.37 14.19
N GLN A 269 -9.89 10.85 14.05
CA GLN A 269 -8.66 10.14 14.40
C GLN A 269 -7.93 10.80 15.57
N PRO A 270 -8.57 10.96 16.77
CA PRO A 270 -7.91 11.54 17.93
C PRO A 270 -6.78 10.60 18.42
N LEU A 271 -5.61 11.18 18.67
CA LEU A 271 -4.44 10.48 19.14
C LEU A 271 -4.04 10.95 20.54
N TYR A 272 -3.35 10.10 21.27
CA TYR A 272 -2.83 10.35 22.61
C TYR A 272 -1.34 10.02 22.65
N ILE A 273 -0.62 10.69 23.53
CA ILE A 273 0.81 10.50 23.76
C ILE A 273 1.03 9.86 25.10
N VAL A 274 1.73 8.72 25.12
CA VAL A 274 2.30 8.12 26.31
C VAL A 274 3.79 8.40 26.31
N ARG A 275 4.26 9.27 27.21
CA ARG A 275 5.68 9.58 27.42
C ARG A 275 6.19 8.87 28.66
N THR A 276 7.21 8.05 28.51
CA THR A 276 7.87 7.33 29.59
C THR A 276 9.28 7.87 29.79
N THR A 277 9.57 8.41 30.95
CA THR A 277 10.87 8.99 31.29
C THR A 277 11.52 8.21 32.42
N LEU A 278 12.72 7.71 32.18
CA LEU A 278 13.58 7.10 33.16
C LEU A 278 14.29 8.21 33.97
N LEU A 279 14.23 8.15 35.27
CA LEU A 279 14.78 9.16 36.18
C LEU A 279 15.93 8.59 37.00
N ASP A 280 16.93 9.44 37.29
CA ASP A 280 17.95 9.11 38.30
C ASP A 280 17.43 9.27 39.74
N GLU A 281 18.33 9.12 40.71
CA GLU A 281 17.98 9.24 42.13
C GLU A 281 17.48 10.64 42.51
N ASP A 282 18.01 11.67 41.87
CA ASP A 282 17.68 13.09 42.11
C ASP A 282 16.45 13.55 41.30
N GLY A 283 15.91 12.70 40.43
CA GLY A 283 14.76 13.00 39.58
C GLY A 283 15.11 13.64 38.23
N THR A 284 16.38 13.65 37.85
CA THR A 284 16.83 14.11 36.54
C THR A 284 16.51 13.05 35.47
N SER A 285 16.11 13.51 34.28
CA SER A 285 15.80 12.63 33.16
C SER A 285 17.06 11.99 32.58
N LEU A 286 17.09 10.67 32.53
CA LEU A 286 18.14 9.86 31.90
C LEU A 286 17.80 9.50 30.46
N GLU A 287 16.57 9.07 30.22
CA GLU A 287 16.06 8.65 28.92
C GLU A 287 14.55 8.93 28.87
N SER A 288 14.03 9.29 27.69
CA SER A 288 12.59 9.46 27.49
C SER A 288 12.18 8.82 26.16
N ILE A 289 11.12 8.01 26.17
CA ILE A 289 10.53 7.38 24.99
C ILE A 289 9.06 7.79 24.92
N THR A 290 8.64 8.18 23.72
CA THR A 290 7.26 8.56 23.42
C THR A 290 6.61 7.51 22.55
N ARG A 291 5.33 7.19 22.81
CA ARG A 291 4.47 6.39 21.95
C ARG A 291 3.18 7.12 21.68
N ARG A 292 2.80 7.24 20.42
CA ARG A 292 1.54 7.82 19.97
C ARG A 292 0.54 6.68 19.80
N ILE A 293 -0.64 6.79 20.39
CA ILE A 293 -1.68 5.76 20.39
C ILE A 293 -3.04 6.35 20.04
N GLY A 294 -3.93 5.57 19.46
CA GLY A 294 -5.34 5.88 19.37
C GLY A 294 -6.13 4.98 20.32
N LEU A 295 -7.16 5.51 20.96
CA LEU A 295 -8.04 4.71 21.81
C LEU A 295 -9.09 4.02 20.96
N ARG A 296 -8.98 2.70 20.81
CA ARG A 296 -9.89 1.89 20.00
C ARG A 296 -9.85 0.41 20.37
N THR A 297 -10.91 -0.30 20.05
CA THR A 297 -10.85 -1.74 19.84
C THR A 297 -10.80 -1.99 18.33
N LEU A 298 -9.94 -2.91 17.89
CA LEU A 298 -9.80 -3.29 16.49
C LEU A 298 -9.49 -4.78 16.43
N THR A 299 -10.43 -5.54 15.89
CA THR A 299 -10.37 -7.01 15.85
C THR A 299 -10.89 -7.52 14.52
N ILE A 300 -10.62 -8.78 14.21
CA ILE A 300 -11.23 -9.51 13.10
C ILE A 300 -12.34 -10.39 13.65
N SER A 301 -13.56 -10.19 13.16
CA SER A 301 -14.66 -11.09 13.46
C SER A 301 -14.63 -12.29 12.51
N GLN A 302 -14.72 -13.49 13.10
CA GLN A 302 -14.79 -14.78 12.42
C GLN A 302 -16.03 -15.56 12.90
N GLU A 303 -17.10 -14.84 13.24
CA GLU A 303 -18.35 -15.44 13.71
C GLU A 303 -18.96 -16.32 12.61
N LYS A 304 -19.58 -17.40 13.04
CA LYS A 304 -20.25 -18.32 12.13
C LYS A 304 -21.63 -17.79 11.77
N ASP A 305 -21.95 -17.82 10.48
CA ASP A 305 -23.24 -17.45 9.95
C ASP A 305 -23.82 -18.51 8.97
N GLU A 306 -24.82 -18.15 8.19
CA GLU A 306 -25.45 -19.07 7.22
C GLU A 306 -24.56 -19.47 6.03
N TRP A 307 -23.51 -18.70 5.74
CA TRP A 307 -22.59 -18.93 4.62
C TRP A 307 -21.26 -19.59 5.06
N GLY A 308 -20.92 -19.51 6.33
CA GLY A 308 -19.65 -20.05 6.87
C GLY A 308 -19.12 -19.23 8.03
N ASN A 309 -17.83 -18.86 7.98
CA ASN A 309 -17.22 -17.97 8.95
C ASN A 309 -16.96 -16.62 8.30
N GLU A 310 -17.49 -15.56 8.89
CA GLU A 310 -17.24 -14.21 8.39
C GLU A 310 -15.76 -13.83 8.54
N PHE A 311 -15.35 -12.84 7.74
CA PHE A 311 -14.05 -12.20 7.90
C PHE A 311 -14.25 -10.68 7.78
N ALA A 312 -14.28 -9.98 8.91
CA ALA A 312 -14.63 -8.59 8.96
C ALA A 312 -13.85 -7.83 10.02
N PHE A 313 -13.33 -6.66 9.68
CA PHE A 313 -12.80 -5.73 10.66
C PHE A 313 -13.93 -5.19 11.54
N CYS A 314 -13.74 -5.30 12.85
CA CYS A 314 -14.64 -4.78 13.86
C CYS A 314 -13.92 -3.69 14.66
N VAL A 315 -14.35 -2.43 14.48
CA VAL A 315 -13.76 -1.26 15.12
C VAL A 315 -14.74 -0.68 16.13
N ASN A 316 -14.33 -0.57 17.38
CA ASN A 316 -15.17 -0.05 18.48
C ASN A 316 -16.55 -0.75 18.55
N GLY A 317 -16.57 -2.05 18.26
CA GLY A 317 -17.77 -2.87 18.26
C GLY A 317 -18.62 -2.78 16.98
N VAL A 318 -18.17 -2.06 15.95
CA VAL A 318 -18.89 -1.93 14.66
C VAL A 318 -18.15 -2.70 13.57
N LYS A 319 -18.84 -3.62 12.90
CA LYS A 319 -18.33 -4.30 11.72
C LYS A 319 -18.41 -3.35 10.51
N ILE A 320 -17.26 -3.06 9.93
CA ILE A 320 -17.12 -2.12 8.81
C ILE A 320 -16.94 -2.87 7.50
N PHE A 321 -17.39 -2.30 6.39
CA PHE A 321 -16.97 -2.75 5.07
C PHE A 321 -15.59 -2.17 4.76
N THR A 322 -14.60 -3.02 4.61
CA THR A 322 -13.23 -2.62 4.33
C THR A 322 -13.06 -2.24 2.86
N ARG A 323 -12.49 -1.06 2.62
CA ARG A 323 -12.31 -0.45 1.30
C ARG A 323 -10.87 -0.02 1.17
N GLY A 324 -10.20 -0.46 0.12
CA GLY A 324 -8.82 -0.07 -0.06
C GLY A 324 -8.09 -0.82 -1.16
N GLY A 325 -6.79 -0.93 -0.99
CA GLY A 325 -5.91 -1.59 -1.95
C GLY A 325 -4.61 -2.07 -1.32
N ASN A 326 -3.83 -2.76 -2.14
CA ASN A 326 -2.55 -3.30 -1.77
C ASN A 326 -1.44 -2.28 -2.05
N TYR A 327 -0.62 -2.03 -1.05
CA TYR A 327 0.52 -1.11 -1.10
C TYR A 327 1.80 -1.90 -1.32
N ILE A 328 2.57 -1.52 -2.34
CA ILE A 328 3.92 -1.99 -2.63
C ILE A 328 4.94 -0.89 -2.31
N PRO A 329 6.26 -1.15 -2.28
CA PRO A 329 7.25 -0.08 -2.14
C PRO A 329 7.02 1.06 -3.15
N ASP A 330 7.15 2.32 -2.71
CA ASP A 330 6.89 3.49 -3.56
C ASP A 330 7.98 3.79 -4.59
N ASP A 331 9.14 3.16 -4.43
CA ASP A 331 10.29 3.32 -5.34
C ASP A 331 11.18 2.09 -5.23
N CYS A 332 11.60 1.52 -6.34
CA CYS A 332 12.58 0.43 -6.30
C CYS A 332 13.97 0.90 -5.86
N LEU A 333 14.25 2.21 -5.89
CA LEU A 333 15.39 2.85 -5.24
C LEU A 333 14.92 3.46 -3.91
N TYR A 334 14.65 2.62 -2.94
CA TYR A 334 13.89 2.90 -1.71
C TYR A 334 14.43 4.05 -0.85
N THR A 335 15.68 4.50 -1.03
CA THR A 335 16.20 5.70 -0.37
C THR A 335 15.70 7.01 -1.00
N ARG A 336 14.95 6.96 -2.11
CA ARG A 336 14.25 8.11 -2.69
C ARG A 336 12.88 8.37 -2.06
N ILE A 337 12.37 7.44 -1.28
CA ILE A 337 11.05 7.57 -0.64
C ILE A 337 11.14 8.64 0.44
N THR A 338 10.35 9.67 0.29
CA THR A 338 10.27 10.80 1.23
C THR A 338 8.94 10.76 1.99
N GLU A 339 8.91 11.36 3.17
CA GLU A 339 7.68 11.52 3.94
C GLU A 339 6.60 12.26 3.14
N LYS A 340 6.98 13.26 2.35
CA LYS A 340 6.07 13.97 1.45
C LYS A 340 5.42 13.04 0.41
N LYS A 341 6.18 12.08 -0.16
CA LYS A 341 5.63 11.09 -1.11
C LYS A 341 4.67 10.13 -0.41
N LEU A 342 5.03 9.66 0.79
CA LEU A 342 4.16 8.82 1.61
C LEU A 342 2.86 9.54 1.97
N ASP A 343 2.95 10.79 2.46
CA ASP A 343 1.80 11.61 2.80
C ASP A 343 0.86 11.80 1.60
N TYR A 344 1.42 12.08 0.43
CA TYR A 344 0.66 12.26 -0.80
C TYR A 344 -0.10 10.98 -1.21
N ILE A 345 0.56 9.82 -1.20
CA ILE A 345 -0.07 8.54 -1.58
C ILE A 345 -1.18 8.17 -0.57
N LEU A 346 -0.90 8.29 0.73
CA LEU A 346 -1.88 7.96 1.77
C LEU A 346 -3.04 8.97 1.81
N GLU A 347 -2.78 10.24 1.53
CA GLU A 347 -3.83 11.25 1.37
C GLU A 347 -4.70 10.97 0.14
N SER A 348 -4.08 10.53 -0.96
CA SER A 348 -4.82 10.07 -2.14
C SER A 348 -5.74 8.90 -1.82
N CYS A 349 -5.26 7.92 -1.04
CA CYS A 349 -6.09 6.81 -0.55
C CYS A 349 -7.26 7.32 0.31
N ARG A 350 -7.00 8.22 1.27
CA ARG A 350 -8.03 8.81 2.12
C ARG A 350 -9.09 9.55 1.29
N ARG A 351 -8.67 10.33 0.28
CA ARG A 351 -9.57 11.07 -0.62
C ARG A 351 -10.41 10.15 -1.51
N ALA A 352 -9.91 8.96 -1.82
CA ALA A 352 -10.66 7.93 -2.53
C ALA A 352 -11.49 7.02 -1.62
N HIS A 353 -11.73 7.46 -0.37
CA HIS A 353 -12.55 6.75 0.62
C HIS A 353 -12.00 5.39 1.06
N PHE A 354 -10.69 5.19 0.99
CA PHE A 354 -10.08 4.02 1.61
C PHE A 354 -10.13 4.14 3.13
N ASN A 355 -10.34 3.02 3.78
CA ASN A 355 -10.22 2.86 5.23
C ASN A 355 -9.19 1.80 5.61
N CYS A 356 -8.55 1.16 4.61
CA CYS A 356 -7.55 0.14 4.82
C CYS A 356 -6.49 0.17 3.70
N VAL A 357 -5.24 -0.09 4.06
CA VAL A 357 -4.13 -0.38 3.14
C VAL A 357 -3.45 -1.66 3.57
N ARG A 358 -3.18 -2.58 2.64
CA ARG A 358 -2.40 -3.78 2.90
C ARG A 358 -0.97 -3.57 2.46
N VAL A 359 -0.04 -3.63 3.40
CA VAL A 359 1.41 -3.63 3.12
C VAL A 359 1.80 -5.03 2.68
N TRP A 360 2.04 -5.22 1.40
CA TRP A 360 2.30 -6.50 0.77
C TRP A 360 3.65 -7.13 1.18
N GLY A 361 3.66 -8.44 1.38
CA GLY A 361 4.77 -9.19 1.99
C GLY A 361 6.02 -9.40 1.14
N GLY A 362 6.03 -9.01 -0.12
CA GLY A 362 7.24 -9.10 -0.98
C GLY A 362 8.13 -7.86 -0.97
N GLY A 363 7.75 -6.82 -0.22
CA GLY A 363 8.49 -5.58 -0.07
C GLY A 363 9.39 -5.56 1.17
N TYR A 364 9.36 -4.44 1.88
CA TYR A 364 10.01 -4.24 3.17
C TYR A 364 9.08 -3.44 4.09
N TYR A 365 9.32 -3.51 5.40
CA TYR A 365 8.51 -2.75 6.37
C TYR A 365 8.73 -1.25 6.14
N PRO A 366 7.66 -0.46 5.88
CA PRO A 366 7.77 0.98 5.73
C PRO A 366 8.41 1.70 6.92
N SER A 367 8.78 2.96 6.74
CA SER A 367 9.26 3.83 7.82
C SER A 367 8.17 4.11 8.85
N ASP A 368 8.53 4.58 10.04
CA ASP A 368 7.56 4.95 11.08
C ASP A 368 6.60 6.04 10.58
N ALA A 369 7.07 6.97 9.74
CA ALA A 369 6.23 8.00 9.13
C ALA A 369 5.02 7.43 8.36
N PHE A 370 5.16 6.27 7.70
CA PHE A 370 4.04 5.64 7.01
C PHE A 370 2.90 5.27 8.00
N TYR A 371 3.26 4.66 9.12
CA TYR A 371 2.27 4.24 10.13
C TYR A 371 1.70 5.42 10.89
N ASP A 372 2.52 6.42 11.20
CA ASP A 372 2.08 7.68 11.79
C ASP A 372 1.04 8.39 10.91
N LEU A 373 1.28 8.44 9.60
CA LEU A 373 0.33 8.99 8.63
C LEU A 373 -0.95 8.14 8.51
N CYS A 374 -0.84 6.81 8.58
CA CYS A 374 -2.01 5.93 8.61
C CYS A 374 -2.86 6.16 9.87
N ASP A 375 -2.22 6.36 11.03
CA ASP A 375 -2.90 6.73 12.28
C ASP A 375 -3.68 8.04 12.14
N GLU A 376 -3.06 9.06 11.54
CA GLU A 376 -3.66 10.39 11.33
C GLU A 376 -4.78 10.40 10.29
N LYS A 377 -4.65 9.58 9.24
CA LYS A 377 -5.59 9.54 8.12
C LYS A 377 -6.71 8.50 8.29
N GLY A 378 -6.67 7.70 9.35
CA GLY A 378 -7.67 6.66 9.59
C GLY A 378 -7.58 5.48 8.61
N LEU A 379 -6.37 5.12 8.18
CA LEU A 379 -6.16 3.99 7.29
C LEU A 379 -5.72 2.78 8.10
N ILE A 380 -6.59 1.78 8.24
CA ILE A 380 -6.23 0.50 8.88
C ILE A 380 -5.08 -0.12 8.08
N VAL A 381 -4.05 -0.60 8.77
CA VAL A 381 -2.93 -1.30 8.15
C VAL A 381 -3.10 -2.81 8.34
N TRP A 382 -3.29 -3.50 7.22
CA TRP A 382 -3.08 -4.95 7.13
C TRP A 382 -1.60 -5.16 6.86
N GLN A 383 -0.86 -5.65 7.85
CA GLN A 383 0.59 -5.79 7.74
C GLN A 383 0.99 -7.23 7.44
N ASP A 384 1.45 -7.48 6.21
CA ASP A 384 2.14 -8.73 5.93
C ASP A 384 3.54 -8.71 6.55
N LEU A 385 3.98 -9.83 7.09
CA LEU A 385 5.39 -10.11 7.32
C LEU A 385 6.06 -10.35 5.97
N MET A 386 7.35 -10.01 5.84
CA MET A 386 8.01 -9.90 4.54
C MET A 386 8.37 -11.26 3.92
N TYR A 387 7.32 -11.99 3.51
CA TYR A 387 7.37 -13.28 2.81
C TYR A 387 6.29 -13.30 1.72
N ALA A 388 6.65 -13.71 0.49
CA ALA A 388 5.71 -13.74 -0.63
C ALA A 388 6.06 -14.82 -1.65
N CYS A 389 5.08 -15.60 -2.09
CA CYS A 389 5.10 -16.51 -3.25
C CYS A 389 6.37 -17.34 -3.36
N ASN A 390 6.93 -17.84 -2.28
CA ASN A 390 8.19 -18.55 -2.26
C ASN A 390 8.16 -19.81 -1.40
N VAL A 391 9.17 -20.66 -1.60
CA VAL A 391 9.44 -21.84 -0.79
C VAL A 391 10.72 -21.61 0.01
N TYR A 392 10.69 -21.78 1.32
CA TYR A 392 11.82 -21.53 2.22
C TYR A 392 12.38 -22.83 2.77
N ASP A 393 13.72 -22.95 2.82
CA ASP A 393 14.44 -23.97 3.56
C ASP A 393 14.68 -23.45 4.99
N VAL A 394 13.87 -23.90 5.95
CA VAL A 394 13.82 -23.35 7.31
C VAL A 394 14.79 -24.10 8.23
N THR A 395 16.09 -23.76 8.14
CA THR A 395 17.07 -24.19 9.13
C THR A 395 16.82 -23.50 10.47
N ASP A 396 17.41 -24.03 11.56
CA ASP A 396 17.28 -23.42 12.90
C ASP A 396 17.82 -21.98 12.92
N ALA A 397 18.92 -21.71 12.24
CA ALA A 397 19.49 -20.38 12.11
C ALA A 397 18.57 -19.42 11.33
N PHE A 398 17.97 -19.91 10.25
CA PHE A 398 17.01 -19.11 9.47
C PHE A 398 15.74 -18.83 10.28
N ALA A 399 15.19 -19.84 10.96
CA ALA A 399 14.03 -19.70 11.83
C ALA A 399 14.26 -18.66 12.94
N GLU A 400 15.44 -18.71 13.61
CA GLU A 400 15.77 -17.73 14.64
C GLU A 400 15.94 -16.32 14.06
N ASN A 401 16.56 -16.17 12.89
CA ASN A 401 16.68 -14.87 12.22
C ASN A 401 15.31 -14.28 11.84
N CYS A 402 14.40 -15.10 11.34
CA CYS A 402 13.01 -14.73 11.07
C CYS A 402 12.24 -14.37 12.35
N ARG A 403 12.43 -15.14 13.44
CA ARG A 403 11.83 -14.84 14.74
C ARG A 403 12.26 -13.47 15.26
N GLN A 404 13.57 -13.17 15.21
CA GLN A 404 14.09 -11.87 15.63
C GLN A 404 13.60 -10.73 14.75
N GLU A 405 13.56 -10.91 13.44
CA GLU A 405 12.98 -9.93 12.50
C GLU A 405 11.54 -9.58 12.87
N THR A 406 10.72 -10.61 13.10
CA THR A 406 9.32 -10.44 13.50
C THR A 406 9.23 -9.72 14.84
N TYR A 407 10.02 -10.13 15.81
CA TYR A 407 10.05 -9.54 17.14
C TYR A 407 10.42 -8.04 17.09
N ASP A 408 11.46 -7.68 16.35
CA ASP A 408 11.92 -6.30 16.17
C ASP A 408 10.82 -5.41 15.58
N ASN A 409 10.17 -5.85 14.48
CA ASN A 409 9.16 -5.06 13.79
C ASN A 409 7.82 -5.03 14.53
N VAL A 410 7.39 -6.11 15.14
CA VAL A 410 6.16 -6.14 15.93
C VAL A 410 6.26 -5.18 17.11
N ARG A 411 7.38 -5.19 17.86
CA ARG A 411 7.61 -4.24 18.96
C ARG A 411 7.63 -2.79 18.50
N ARG A 412 8.17 -2.55 17.32
CA ARG A 412 8.21 -1.22 16.71
C ARG A 412 6.81 -0.70 16.40
N LEU A 413 5.90 -1.55 15.90
CA LEU A 413 4.65 -1.15 15.25
C LEU A 413 3.38 -1.39 16.07
N ARG A 414 3.39 -2.28 17.07
CA ARG A 414 2.19 -2.73 17.80
C ARG A 414 1.38 -1.62 18.47
N HIS A 415 1.95 -0.42 18.68
CA HIS A 415 1.29 0.69 19.37
C HIS A 415 0.48 1.58 18.43
N HIS A 416 0.62 1.44 17.11
CA HIS A 416 -0.09 2.26 16.14
C HIS A 416 -1.59 2.00 16.16
N ALA A 417 -2.38 3.09 16.15
CA ALA A 417 -3.84 3.01 16.13
C ALA A 417 -4.35 2.32 14.86
N SER A 418 -3.67 2.53 13.76
CA SER A 418 -4.00 1.98 12.44
C SER A 418 -3.74 0.48 12.31
N LEU A 419 -2.86 -0.12 13.12
CA LEU A 419 -2.51 -1.53 12.97
C LEU A 419 -3.72 -2.45 13.18
N GLY A 420 -4.15 -3.15 12.12
CA GLY A 420 -5.34 -3.99 12.09
C GLY A 420 -5.08 -5.46 12.30
N LEU A 421 -4.09 -6.01 11.61
CA LEU A 421 -3.68 -7.40 11.76
C LEU A 421 -2.23 -7.63 11.29
N TRP A 422 -1.65 -8.73 11.76
CA TRP A 422 -0.41 -9.31 11.26
C TRP A 422 -0.74 -10.46 10.33
N CYS A 423 -0.19 -10.48 9.12
CA CYS A 423 -0.34 -11.59 8.19
C CYS A 423 1.00 -12.28 7.96
N GLY A 424 1.04 -13.61 8.06
CA GLY A 424 2.28 -14.38 8.01
C GLY A 424 2.99 -14.30 6.66
N ASN A 425 2.25 -14.32 5.56
CA ASN A 425 2.82 -14.26 4.21
C ASN A 425 1.78 -13.92 3.14
N ASN A 426 2.29 -13.58 1.94
CA ASN A 426 1.51 -13.46 0.73
C ASN A 426 1.55 -14.76 -0.09
N GLU A 427 0.38 -15.38 -0.29
CA GLU A 427 0.07 -16.46 -1.28
C GLU A 427 0.82 -17.78 -1.13
N ILE A 428 1.60 -18.00 -0.08
CA ILE A 428 2.40 -19.22 0.00
C ILE A 428 1.51 -20.43 0.30
N GLU A 429 0.48 -20.27 1.12
CA GLU A 429 -0.45 -21.36 1.44
C GLU A 429 -1.21 -21.83 0.21
N SER A 430 -1.81 -20.92 -0.54
CA SER A 430 -2.56 -21.21 -1.77
C SER A 430 -1.66 -21.74 -2.88
N ALA A 431 -0.42 -21.25 -2.97
CA ALA A 431 0.57 -21.77 -3.91
C ALA A 431 0.93 -23.24 -3.64
N TRP A 432 1.06 -23.64 -2.38
CA TRP A 432 1.23 -25.04 -2.00
C TRP A 432 0.00 -25.91 -2.29
N ASP A 433 -1.19 -25.32 -2.21
CA ASP A 433 -2.43 -26.06 -2.40
C ASP A 433 -2.72 -26.31 -3.90
N HIS A 434 -2.74 -25.26 -4.75
CA HIS A 434 -3.30 -25.44 -6.09
C HIS A 434 -2.61 -24.70 -7.25
N TRP A 435 -2.04 -23.47 -7.09
CA TRP A 435 -1.59 -22.72 -8.26
C TRP A 435 -0.08 -22.68 -8.46
N GLY A 436 0.70 -22.82 -7.40
CA GLY A 436 2.15 -22.84 -7.49
C GLY A 436 2.69 -24.19 -7.91
N ASP A 437 3.81 -24.21 -8.60
CA ASP A 437 4.54 -25.45 -8.85
C ASP A 437 5.23 -26.01 -7.58
N PHE A 438 4.85 -25.51 -6.39
CA PHE A 438 5.40 -25.92 -5.09
C PHE A 438 5.19 -27.40 -4.81
N GLN A 439 4.13 -27.98 -5.32
CA GLN A 439 3.86 -29.43 -5.21
C GLN A 439 4.93 -30.29 -5.91
N LYS A 440 5.69 -29.70 -6.85
CA LYS A 440 6.84 -30.35 -7.50
C LYS A 440 8.11 -30.29 -6.66
N GLU A 441 8.12 -29.46 -5.60
CA GLU A 441 9.23 -29.34 -4.67
C GLU A 441 9.26 -30.52 -3.68
N THR A 442 10.35 -30.62 -2.95
CA THR A 442 10.53 -31.68 -1.95
C THR A 442 9.47 -31.54 -0.85
N PRO A 443 8.67 -32.59 -0.54
CA PRO A 443 7.61 -32.51 0.47
C PRO A 443 8.07 -32.02 1.85
N TYR A 444 9.33 -32.18 2.16
CA TYR A 444 9.92 -31.66 3.40
C TYR A 444 9.75 -30.14 3.54
N LEU A 445 9.85 -29.41 2.44
CA LEU A 445 9.69 -27.94 2.42
C LEU A 445 8.26 -27.49 2.76
N ARG A 446 7.27 -28.36 2.58
CA ARG A 446 5.89 -28.09 3.03
C ARG A 446 5.80 -28.17 4.57
N ALA A 447 6.59 -29.01 5.22
CA ALA A 447 6.71 -29.01 6.68
C ALA A 447 7.43 -27.77 7.19
N ASP A 448 8.42 -27.27 6.44
CA ASP A 448 9.08 -26.00 6.75
C ASP A 448 8.12 -24.80 6.68
N TYR A 449 7.12 -24.81 5.76
CA TYR A 449 6.04 -23.82 5.77
C TYR A 449 5.29 -23.83 7.12
N ILE A 450 4.82 -24.98 7.56
CA ILE A 450 4.09 -25.09 8.84
C ILE A 450 4.97 -24.58 9.99
N ARG A 451 6.23 -25.02 10.03
CA ARG A 451 7.19 -24.60 11.05
C ARG A 451 7.33 -23.08 11.11
N LEU A 452 7.48 -22.42 9.95
CA LEU A 452 7.72 -20.99 9.91
C LEU A 452 6.43 -20.20 10.19
N PHE A 453 5.38 -20.41 9.41
CA PHE A 453 4.19 -19.56 9.38
C PHE A 453 3.11 -19.92 10.40
N GLU A 454 3.12 -21.16 10.90
CA GLU A 454 2.12 -21.61 11.87
C GLU A 454 2.70 -21.90 13.29
N GLU A 455 4.03 -21.84 13.44
CA GLU A 455 4.66 -22.03 14.75
C GLU A 455 5.59 -20.85 15.10
N VAL A 456 6.65 -20.59 14.32
CA VAL A 456 7.72 -19.65 14.70
C VAL A 456 7.20 -18.21 14.69
N LEU A 457 6.59 -17.76 13.59
CA LEU A 457 6.14 -16.38 13.44
C LEU A 457 4.95 -16.04 14.35
N PRO A 458 3.87 -16.84 14.42
CA PRO A 458 2.76 -16.52 15.33
C PRO A 458 3.20 -16.50 16.79
N LYS A 459 4.14 -17.36 17.19
CA LYS A 459 4.71 -17.34 18.54
C LYS A 459 5.50 -16.07 18.80
N ALA A 460 6.30 -15.61 17.82
CA ALA A 460 7.04 -14.35 17.94
C ALA A 460 6.08 -13.14 18.03
N VAL A 461 5.00 -13.12 17.25
CA VAL A 461 3.95 -12.11 17.32
C VAL A 461 3.25 -12.15 18.68
N GLN A 462 2.87 -13.35 19.16
CA GLN A 462 2.23 -13.52 20.48
C GLN A 462 3.12 -13.03 21.63
N GLU A 463 4.42 -13.30 21.58
CA GLU A 463 5.38 -12.84 22.58
C GLU A 463 5.58 -11.32 22.54
N ALA A 464 5.67 -10.75 21.34
CA ALA A 464 5.97 -9.33 21.13
C ALA A 464 4.74 -8.41 21.26
N ASP A 465 3.56 -8.84 20.84
CA ASP A 465 2.29 -8.10 20.86
C ASP A 465 1.24 -8.82 21.72
N GLY A 466 0.71 -9.92 21.22
CA GLY A 466 -0.26 -10.76 21.91
C GLY A 466 -1.70 -10.24 21.90
N GLU A 467 -1.98 -9.10 21.26
CA GLU A 467 -3.30 -8.48 21.20
C GLU A 467 -3.81 -8.38 19.76
N THR A 468 -2.95 -7.98 18.83
CA THR A 468 -3.32 -7.84 17.41
C THR A 468 -3.48 -9.20 16.75
N PHE A 469 -4.55 -9.37 16.01
CA PHE A 469 -4.87 -10.61 15.32
C PHE A 469 -3.74 -11.04 14.36
N TYR A 470 -3.38 -12.33 14.40
CA TYR A 470 -2.44 -12.94 13.47
C TYR A 470 -3.18 -13.83 12.49
N TRP A 471 -2.95 -13.60 11.18
CA TRP A 471 -3.47 -14.38 10.08
C TRP A 471 -2.33 -15.14 9.40
N HIS A 472 -2.48 -16.43 9.14
CA HIS A 472 -1.36 -17.30 8.73
C HIS A 472 -0.81 -16.97 7.35
N SER A 473 -1.70 -16.69 6.40
CA SER A 473 -1.40 -16.35 5.00
C SER A 473 -2.51 -15.48 4.44
N SER A 474 -2.26 -14.75 3.38
CA SER A 474 -3.28 -14.11 2.55
C SER A 474 -3.09 -14.60 1.10
N PRO A 475 -4.05 -15.36 0.53
CA PRO A 475 -5.29 -15.80 1.16
C PRO A 475 -5.10 -16.97 2.13
N SER A 476 -6.10 -17.17 3.00
CA SER A 476 -6.20 -18.33 3.87
C SER A 476 -7.63 -18.56 4.34
N SER A 477 -7.94 -19.77 4.73
CA SER A 477 -9.20 -20.16 5.37
C SER A 477 -9.03 -20.58 6.83
N GLY A 478 -7.85 -20.28 7.41
CA GLY A 478 -7.51 -20.59 8.81
C GLY A 478 -6.23 -21.40 8.99
N GLY A 479 -5.45 -21.61 7.92
CA GLY A 479 -4.16 -22.29 7.97
C GLY A 479 -4.19 -23.77 7.64
N CYS A 480 -3.04 -24.42 7.74
CA CYS A 480 -2.86 -25.85 7.50
C CYS A 480 -3.24 -26.35 6.12
N PHE A 481 -3.24 -25.48 5.10
CA PHE A 481 -3.66 -25.80 3.72
C PHE A 481 -5.12 -26.29 3.64
N ASP A 482 -6.00 -25.85 4.53
CA ASP A 482 -7.41 -26.24 4.52
C ASP A 482 -8.22 -25.36 3.57
N ASN A 483 -8.12 -25.66 2.24
CA ASN A 483 -8.80 -24.92 1.18
C ASN A 483 -8.59 -23.39 1.30
N PRO A 484 -7.36 -22.89 1.11
CA PRO A 484 -6.98 -21.51 1.45
C PRO A 484 -7.75 -20.43 0.72
N ASP A 485 -8.40 -20.73 -0.41
CA ASP A 485 -9.29 -19.82 -1.17
C ASP A 485 -10.77 -20.16 -1.02
N ASP A 486 -11.19 -20.67 0.15
CA ASP A 486 -12.61 -20.95 0.40
C ASP A 486 -13.46 -19.68 0.37
N ALA A 487 -14.42 -19.63 -0.54
CA ALA A 487 -15.32 -18.48 -0.68
C ALA A 487 -16.15 -18.16 0.58
N ASN A 488 -16.24 -19.07 1.54
CA ASN A 488 -17.07 -18.95 2.74
C ASN A 488 -16.28 -18.75 4.05
N ARG A 489 -14.95 -18.70 3.98
CA ARG A 489 -14.07 -18.55 5.16
C ARG A 489 -12.85 -17.72 4.82
N GLY A 490 -12.43 -16.83 5.72
CA GLY A 490 -11.21 -16.07 5.58
C GLY A 490 -11.24 -15.06 4.43
N ASP A 491 -10.08 -14.86 3.82
CA ASP A 491 -9.89 -13.96 2.69
C ASP A 491 -9.52 -14.73 1.42
N THR A 492 -9.75 -14.10 0.27
CA THR A 492 -9.56 -14.74 -1.04
C THR A 492 -8.80 -13.79 -1.98
N HIS A 493 -7.91 -14.36 -2.80
CA HIS A 493 -7.32 -13.71 -3.96
C HIS A 493 -8.02 -14.20 -5.23
N TYR A 494 -8.58 -13.28 -6.01
CA TYR A 494 -9.34 -13.64 -7.20
C TYR A 494 -8.71 -13.07 -8.48
N TRP A 495 -8.07 -13.93 -9.25
CA TRP A 495 -7.27 -13.54 -10.41
C TRP A 495 -7.79 -14.02 -11.76
N ASP A 496 -8.91 -14.74 -11.81
CA ASP A 496 -9.42 -15.32 -13.06
C ASP A 496 -9.84 -14.26 -14.08
N VAL A 497 -10.33 -13.10 -13.64
CA VAL A 497 -10.66 -12.02 -14.56
C VAL A 497 -9.42 -11.46 -15.25
N TRP A 498 -8.23 -11.49 -14.63
CA TRP A 498 -6.99 -11.05 -15.26
C TRP A 498 -6.16 -12.23 -15.77
N HIS A 499 -5.66 -13.09 -14.88
CA HIS A 499 -4.78 -14.20 -15.27
C HIS A 499 -5.52 -15.27 -16.05
N GLY A 500 -6.76 -15.58 -15.69
CA GLY A 500 -7.62 -16.57 -16.36
C GLY A 500 -8.34 -16.04 -17.61
N GLN A 501 -8.20 -14.77 -17.95
CA GLN A 501 -8.88 -14.11 -19.08
C GLN A 501 -10.40 -14.31 -19.08
N LYS A 502 -11.02 -14.42 -17.89
CA LYS A 502 -12.47 -14.47 -17.73
C LYS A 502 -13.09 -13.08 -17.96
N PRO A 503 -14.34 -13.01 -18.46
CA PRO A 503 -15.04 -11.75 -18.63
C PRO A 503 -15.29 -11.06 -17.27
N PHE A 504 -15.52 -9.75 -17.25
CA PHE A 504 -15.82 -9.00 -16.00
C PHE A 504 -17.00 -9.57 -15.24
N THR A 505 -17.99 -10.13 -15.97
CA THR A 505 -19.16 -10.81 -15.38
C THR A 505 -18.80 -11.98 -14.48
N ASP A 506 -17.60 -12.52 -14.59
CA ASP A 506 -17.15 -13.63 -13.75
C ASP A 506 -17.05 -13.26 -12.28
N TYR A 507 -16.73 -12.00 -11.95
CA TYR A 507 -16.76 -11.50 -10.57
C TYR A 507 -18.12 -11.77 -9.87
N ARG A 508 -19.23 -11.69 -10.58
CA ARG A 508 -20.58 -11.89 -10.01
C ARG A 508 -20.91 -13.34 -9.66
N LYS A 509 -20.08 -14.30 -10.08
CA LYS A 509 -20.27 -15.71 -9.74
C LYS A 509 -19.80 -16.04 -8.32
N TYR A 510 -18.98 -15.20 -7.73
CA TYR A 510 -18.30 -15.47 -6.46
C TYR A 510 -18.73 -14.48 -5.38
N PHE A 511 -19.06 -15.05 -4.22
CA PHE A 511 -19.46 -14.30 -3.03
C PHE A 511 -18.46 -14.59 -1.93
N PHE A 512 -17.32 -13.91 -1.95
CA PHE A 512 -16.27 -14.08 -0.96
C PHE A 512 -16.65 -13.48 0.39
N ARG A 513 -15.97 -13.88 1.47
CA ARG A 513 -16.09 -13.22 2.77
C ARG A 513 -15.29 -11.91 2.81
N PHE A 514 -14.15 -11.91 2.13
CA PHE A 514 -13.27 -10.77 1.94
C PHE A 514 -12.40 -11.03 0.70
N CYS A 515 -12.35 -10.10 -0.23
CA CYS A 515 -11.46 -10.20 -1.39
C CYS A 515 -10.25 -9.29 -1.18
N SER A 516 -9.14 -9.87 -0.72
CA SER A 516 -7.92 -9.16 -0.34
C SER A 516 -6.99 -8.88 -1.52
N GLU A 517 -7.13 -9.62 -2.63
CA GLU A 517 -6.53 -9.28 -3.92
C GLU A 517 -7.44 -9.63 -5.08
N PHE A 518 -7.52 -8.72 -6.03
CA PHE A 518 -8.04 -8.85 -7.38
C PHE A 518 -7.56 -7.64 -8.17
N GLY A 519 -7.34 -7.77 -9.45
CA GLY A 519 -6.70 -6.66 -10.15
C GLY A 519 -6.85 -6.73 -11.66
N PHE A 520 -6.55 -5.60 -12.29
CA PHE A 520 -6.56 -5.44 -13.73
C PHE A 520 -5.49 -4.42 -14.14
N GLN A 521 -4.68 -4.70 -15.17
CA GLN A 521 -3.64 -3.78 -15.60
C GLN A 521 -4.16 -2.68 -16.53
N SER A 522 -3.45 -1.56 -16.49
CA SER A 522 -3.51 -0.54 -17.54
C SER A 522 -2.14 0.05 -17.82
N PHE A 523 -1.99 0.69 -18.95
CA PHE A 523 -0.87 1.59 -19.20
C PHE A 523 -1.04 2.86 -18.36
N PRO A 524 0.07 3.50 -17.93
CA PRO A 524 0.01 4.84 -17.36
C PRO A 524 -0.33 5.87 -18.46
N CYS A 525 -0.50 7.15 -18.10
CA CYS A 525 -0.76 8.21 -19.07
C CYS A 525 0.43 8.46 -20.01
N ALA A 526 0.18 9.19 -21.09
CA ALA A 526 1.19 9.47 -22.10
C ALA A 526 2.44 10.18 -21.54
N LYS A 527 2.27 11.10 -20.58
CA LYS A 527 3.40 11.79 -19.90
C LYS A 527 4.34 10.80 -19.24
N THR A 528 3.80 9.79 -18.56
CA THR A 528 4.58 8.75 -17.91
C THR A 528 5.28 7.87 -18.93
N VAL A 529 4.61 7.43 -20.01
CA VAL A 529 5.25 6.67 -21.08
C VAL A 529 6.37 7.48 -21.74
N ASN A 530 6.17 8.78 -21.95
CA ASN A 530 7.16 9.67 -22.55
C ASN A 530 8.42 9.85 -21.68
N SER A 531 8.31 9.67 -20.35
CA SER A 531 9.45 9.83 -19.44
C SER A 531 10.52 8.76 -19.60
N PHE A 532 10.16 7.57 -20.09
CA PHE A 532 11.10 6.45 -20.25
C PHE A 532 11.30 6.01 -21.71
N THR A 533 10.64 6.64 -22.69
CA THR A 533 10.69 6.25 -24.10
C THR A 533 11.18 7.39 -25.00
N LEU A 534 11.80 7.02 -26.12
CA LEU A 534 11.91 7.88 -27.31
C LEU A 534 10.64 7.74 -28.16
N GLU A 535 10.44 8.62 -29.11
CA GLU A 535 9.28 8.58 -30.02
C GLU A 535 9.19 7.25 -30.78
N ASP A 536 10.31 6.74 -31.28
CA ASP A 536 10.39 5.44 -31.97
C ASP A 536 10.10 4.23 -31.06
N ASP A 537 10.20 4.39 -29.75
CA ASP A 537 9.88 3.34 -28.78
C ASP A 537 8.38 3.26 -28.46
N ARG A 538 7.56 4.23 -28.89
CA ARG A 538 6.15 4.39 -28.51
C ARG A 538 5.22 3.47 -29.29
N ASN A 539 5.48 2.18 -29.17
CA ASN A 539 4.63 1.08 -29.59
C ASN A 539 4.62 0.05 -28.47
N ILE A 540 3.45 -0.42 -28.07
CA ILE A 540 3.30 -1.32 -26.92
C ILE A 540 4.07 -2.64 -27.06
N PHE A 541 4.47 -3.01 -28.27
CA PHE A 541 5.30 -4.19 -28.59
C PHE A 541 6.75 -3.78 -28.94
N SER A 542 7.15 -2.52 -28.71
CA SER A 542 8.56 -2.17 -28.81
C SER A 542 9.37 -2.80 -27.67
N ARG A 543 10.67 -3.03 -27.92
CA ARG A 543 11.57 -3.59 -26.92
C ARG A 543 11.55 -2.81 -25.60
N VAL A 544 11.43 -1.47 -25.66
CA VAL A 544 11.41 -0.61 -24.47
C VAL A 544 10.10 -0.78 -23.73
N MET A 545 8.96 -0.72 -24.40
CA MET A 545 7.65 -0.90 -23.76
C MET A 545 7.50 -2.30 -23.16
N GLU A 546 7.99 -3.33 -23.85
CA GLU A 546 7.99 -4.71 -23.32
C GLU A 546 8.98 -4.88 -22.15
N SER A 547 10.11 -4.16 -22.14
CA SER A 547 11.04 -4.16 -21.01
C SER A 547 10.42 -3.59 -19.74
N HIS A 548 9.52 -2.60 -19.86
CA HIS A 548 8.79 -2.02 -18.74
C HIS A 548 7.52 -2.83 -18.36
N GLN A 549 7.04 -3.72 -19.23
CA GLN A 549 5.96 -4.66 -18.91
C GLN A 549 6.56 -5.92 -18.29
N LYS A 550 6.40 -6.06 -16.98
CA LYS A 550 7.01 -7.19 -16.26
C LYS A 550 6.11 -8.43 -16.18
N ASN A 551 4.82 -8.30 -16.50
CA ASN A 551 3.90 -9.43 -16.53
C ASN A 551 3.82 -10.00 -17.95
N ASP A 552 4.16 -11.28 -18.09
CA ASP A 552 4.13 -11.98 -19.37
C ASP A 552 2.74 -11.93 -20.05
N ALA A 553 2.73 -11.68 -21.35
CA ALA A 553 1.53 -11.56 -22.19
C ALA A 553 0.53 -10.47 -21.78
N ALA A 554 0.85 -9.59 -20.81
CA ALA A 554 -0.09 -8.59 -20.32
C ALA A 554 -0.54 -7.58 -21.37
N ASN A 555 0.36 -7.14 -22.26
CA ASN A 555 -0.01 -6.26 -23.37
C ASN A 555 -1.06 -6.93 -24.27
N GLY A 556 -0.90 -8.22 -24.55
CA GLY A 556 -1.88 -9.03 -25.29
C GLY A 556 -3.20 -9.21 -24.53
N LYS A 557 -3.16 -9.40 -23.20
CA LYS A 557 -4.37 -9.50 -22.37
C LYS A 557 -5.17 -8.19 -22.37
N MET A 558 -4.51 -7.03 -22.25
CA MET A 558 -5.18 -5.74 -22.36
C MET A 558 -5.88 -5.56 -23.72
N LEU A 559 -5.24 -5.96 -24.83
CA LEU A 559 -5.86 -5.93 -26.14
C LEU A 559 -7.03 -6.92 -26.27
N TYR A 560 -6.93 -8.09 -25.66
CA TYR A 560 -8.04 -9.06 -25.59
C TYR A 560 -9.26 -8.42 -24.93
N TYR A 561 -9.11 -7.89 -23.71
CA TYR A 561 -10.21 -7.25 -22.99
C TYR A 561 -10.72 -5.98 -23.68
N LEU A 562 -9.84 -5.26 -24.37
CA LEU A 562 -10.25 -4.14 -25.23
C LEU A 562 -11.19 -4.63 -26.32
N SER A 563 -10.86 -5.72 -27.01
CA SER A 563 -11.69 -6.28 -28.08
C SER A 563 -13.07 -6.76 -27.60
N GLU A 564 -13.17 -7.17 -26.32
CA GLU A 564 -14.43 -7.59 -25.72
C GLU A 564 -15.36 -6.40 -25.38
N ASN A 565 -14.79 -5.24 -25.00
CA ASN A 565 -15.55 -4.16 -24.39
C ASN A 565 -15.60 -2.87 -25.21
N LEU A 566 -14.51 -2.52 -25.93
CA LEU A 566 -14.32 -1.25 -26.59
C LEU A 566 -13.98 -1.43 -28.07
N ARG A 567 -14.15 -0.38 -28.88
CA ARG A 567 -13.64 -0.35 -30.26
C ARG A 567 -12.14 -0.04 -30.27
N TYR A 568 -11.46 -0.38 -31.37
CA TYR A 568 -10.03 -0.16 -31.52
C TYR A 568 -9.69 1.35 -31.48
N PRO A 569 -8.76 1.77 -30.62
CA PRO A 569 -8.35 3.17 -30.48
C PRO A 569 -7.59 3.66 -31.72
N LYS A 570 -7.68 4.93 -32.03
CA LYS A 570 -7.09 5.51 -33.25
C LYS A 570 -5.57 5.68 -33.21
N ASP A 571 -4.97 5.81 -32.04
CA ASP A 571 -3.53 5.98 -31.80
C ASP A 571 -3.12 5.51 -30.40
N LEU A 572 -1.82 5.62 -30.09
CA LEU A 572 -1.28 5.19 -28.82
C LEU A 572 -1.89 5.92 -27.61
N THR A 573 -2.00 7.26 -27.67
CA THR A 573 -2.57 8.05 -26.56
C THR A 573 -3.98 7.56 -26.19
N HIS A 574 -4.79 7.28 -27.23
CA HIS A 574 -6.15 6.78 -27.02
C HIS A 574 -6.17 5.30 -26.57
N LEU A 575 -5.15 4.51 -26.92
CA LEU A 575 -4.98 3.16 -26.39
C LEU A 575 -4.63 3.18 -24.89
N LEU A 576 -3.70 4.07 -24.48
CA LEU A 576 -3.34 4.23 -23.07
C LEU A 576 -4.58 4.64 -22.26
N TYR A 577 -5.34 5.64 -22.74
CA TYR A 577 -6.60 6.06 -22.12
C TYR A 577 -7.62 4.90 -22.04
N ALA A 578 -7.86 4.18 -23.13
CA ALA A 578 -8.82 3.09 -23.17
C ALA A 578 -8.45 1.96 -22.20
N SER A 579 -7.15 1.67 -22.03
CA SER A 579 -6.68 0.69 -21.06
C SER A 579 -7.00 1.07 -19.62
N GLN A 580 -6.89 2.36 -19.27
CA GLN A 580 -7.26 2.88 -17.96
C GLN A 580 -8.77 2.79 -17.71
N VAL A 581 -9.57 3.10 -18.73
CA VAL A 581 -11.04 2.93 -18.66
C VAL A 581 -11.39 1.47 -18.39
N LEU A 582 -10.77 0.52 -19.11
CA LEU A 582 -10.97 -0.92 -18.89
C LEU A 582 -10.61 -1.35 -17.47
N GLN A 583 -9.47 -0.89 -16.95
CA GLN A 583 -9.03 -1.18 -15.59
C GLN A 583 -10.10 -0.72 -14.59
N GLY A 584 -10.56 0.54 -14.70
CA GLY A 584 -11.57 1.09 -13.81
C GLY A 584 -12.90 0.35 -13.90
N MET A 585 -13.35 0.01 -15.10
CA MET A 585 -14.57 -0.78 -15.33
C MET A 585 -14.49 -2.16 -14.68
N ALA A 586 -13.37 -2.88 -14.88
CA ALA A 586 -13.19 -4.22 -14.34
C ALA A 586 -13.26 -4.23 -12.81
N ILE A 587 -12.52 -3.33 -12.16
CA ILE A 587 -12.47 -3.24 -10.69
C ILE A 587 -13.82 -2.79 -10.11
N LYS A 588 -14.45 -1.75 -10.71
CA LYS A 588 -15.80 -1.30 -10.33
C LYS A 588 -16.80 -2.46 -10.36
N TYR A 589 -16.75 -3.28 -11.39
CA TYR A 589 -17.67 -4.42 -11.57
C TYR A 589 -17.61 -5.39 -10.39
N GLY A 590 -16.42 -5.75 -9.94
CA GLY A 590 -16.21 -6.60 -8.77
C GLY A 590 -16.60 -5.93 -7.46
N VAL A 591 -16.14 -4.69 -7.22
CA VAL A 591 -16.41 -3.96 -5.98
C VAL A 591 -17.91 -3.74 -5.79
N ASP A 592 -18.62 -3.31 -6.83
CA ASP A 592 -20.07 -3.09 -6.76
C ASP A 592 -20.81 -4.38 -6.42
N HIS A 593 -20.40 -5.51 -7.00
CA HIS A 593 -21.00 -6.80 -6.68
C HIS A 593 -20.81 -7.14 -5.20
N TRP A 594 -19.61 -7.03 -4.66
CA TRP A 594 -19.33 -7.40 -3.27
C TRP A 594 -19.94 -6.39 -2.28
N ARG A 595 -19.99 -5.10 -2.62
CA ARG A 595 -20.66 -4.08 -1.80
C ARG A 595 -22.18 -4.30 -1.72
N ARG A 596 -22.82 -4.70 -2.83
CA ARG A 596 -24.25 -5.08 -2.83
C ARG A 596 -24.52 -6.27 -1.90
N ASN A 597 -23.52 -7.12 -1.69
CA ASN A 597 -23.58 -8.30 -0.83
C ASN A 597 -22.92 -8.06 0.54
N ARG A 598 -22.99 -6.81 1.03
CA ARG A 598 -22.54 -6.47 2.37
C ARG A 598 -23.17 -7.40 3.41
N GLY A 599 -22.36 -7.83 4.41
CA GLY A 599 -22.73 -8.87 5.39
C GLY A 599 -22.16 -10.22 5.00
N ARG A 600 -22.35 -10.67 3.75
CA ARG A 600 -21.66 -11.85 3.24
C ARG A 600 -20.21 -11.51 2.88
N CYS A 601 -19.97 -10.47 2.08
CA CYS A 601 -18.64 -9.92 1.85
C CYS A 601 -18.45 -8.66 2.71
N MET A 602 -17.30 -8.56 3.42
CA MET A 602 -17.02 -7.46 4.33
C MET A 602 -15.76 -6.68 3.98
N GLY A 603 -15.22 -6.88 2.79
CA GLY A 603 -14.12 -6.02 2.32
C GLY A 603 -13.55 -6.40 0.97
N THR A 604 -12.93 -5.39 0.35
CA THR A 604 -12.21 -5.50 -0.92
C THR A 604 -10.94 -4.66 -0.87
N LEU A 605 -9.80 -5.27 -1.22
CA LEU A 605 -8.51 -4.58 -1.39
C LEU A 605 -7.99 -4.90 -2.79
N TYR A 606 -8.11 -3.96 -3.72
CA TYR A 606 -7.64 -4.23 -5.07
C TYR A 606 -6.11 -4.21 -5.17
N TRP A 607 -5.55 -5.00 -6.04
CA TRP A 607 -4.17 -4.97 -6.47
C TRP A 607 -4.03 -4.01 -7.65
N GLN A 608 -3.32 -2.87 -7.60
CA GLN A 608 -2.57 -2.32 -6.46
C GLN A 608 -2.72 -0.80 -6.40
N ILE A 609 -2.24 -0.15 -5.33
CA ILE A 609 -2.38 1.30 -5.16
C ILE A 609 -1.39 2.06 -6.03
N ASN A 610 -0.10 1.74 -5.93
CA ASN A 610 1.04 2.54 -6.41
C ASN A 610 2.02 1.72 -7.25
N ASP A 611 2.95 2.40 -7.89
CA ASP A 611 4.08 1.83 -8.64
C ASP A 611 5.42 2.18 -7.98
N ASP A 612 6.41 1.29 -8.14
CA ASP A 612 7.79 1.53 -7.70
C ASP A 612 8.74 2.03 -8.81
N TRP A 613 8.26 2.07 -10.05
CA TRP A 613 8.92 2.62 -11.24
C TRP A 613 7.91 2.90 -12.35
N PRO A 614 8.27 3.72 -13.39
CA PRO A 614 7.34 4.01 -14.48
C PRO A 614 7.07 2.79 -15.36
N ALA A 615 5.89 2.20 -15.27
CA ALA A 615 5.55 0.97 -15.99
C ALA A 615 4.05 0.81 -16.23
N PRO A 616 3.64 -0.05 -17.18
CA PRO A 616 2.31 -0.63 -17.18
C PRO A 616 2.14 -1.56 -15.97
N SER A 617 1.03 -1.44 -15.26
CA SER A 617 0.80 -2.20 -14.03
C SER A 617 -0.66 -2.22 -13.62
N TRP A 618 -0.95 -2.82 -12.47
CA TRP A 618 -2.28 -2.79 -11.83
C TRP A 618 -2.51 -1.53 -10.98
N SER A 619 -1.53 -0.64 -10.87
CA SER A 619 -1.63 0.53 -10.00
C SER A 619 -2.81 1.42 -10.35
N SER A 620 -3.41 2.05 -9.32
CA SER A 620 -4.38 3.14 -9.49
C SER A 620 -3.74 4.51 -9.49
N ILE A 621 -2.53 4.63 -8.94
CA ILE A 621 -1.68 5.83 -8.94
C ILE A 621 -0.35 5.43 -9.58
N ASP A 622 0.08 6.13 -10.62
CA ASP A 622 1.34 5.81 -11.29
C ASP A 622 2.56 6.26 -10.47
N TYR A 623 3.75 5.87 -10.91
CA TYR A 623 5.00 6.17 -10.22
C TYR A 623 5.20 7.66 -9.89
N PHE A 624 4.72 8.56 -10.76
CA PHE A 624 4.84 10.01 -10.56
C PHE A 624 3.74 10.61 -9.68
N GLY A 625 2.80 9.78 -9.20
CA GLY A 625 1.70 10.20 -8.35
C GLY A 625 0.44 10.62 -9.12
N ARG A 626 0.38 10.39 -10.43
CA ARG A 626 -0.80 10.70 -11.25
C ARG A 626 -1.90 9.68 -11.01
N TRP A 627 -3.10 10.17 -10.71
CA TRP A 627 -4.26 9.30 -10.57
C TRP A 627 -4.69 8.77 -11.93
N LYS A 628 -4.77 7.44 -12.04
CA LYS A 628 -5.35 6.77 -13.21
C LYS A 628 -6.88 6.72 -13.09
N ALA A 629 -7.56 6.31 -14.15
CA ALA A 629 -9.02 6.16 -14.16
C ALA A 629 -9.54 5.34 -12.96
N LEU A 630 -8.84 4.28 -12.59
CA LEU A 630 -9.22 3.44 -11.47
C LEU A 630 -9.30 4.24 -10.16
N HIS A 631 -8.37 5.15 -9.89
CA HIS A 631 -8.37 5.89 -8.63
C HIS A 631 -9.54 6.89 -8.53
N TYR A 632 -9.87 7.57 -9.63
CA TYR A 632 -11.08 8.43 -9.72
C TYR A 632 -12.38 7.62 -9.61
N MET A 633 -12.43 6.43 -10.21
CA MET A 633 -13.59 5.55 -10.07
C MET A 633 -13.68 4.99 -8.65
N ALA A 634 -12.54 4.70 -8.00
CA ALA A 634 -12.51 4.25 -6.61
C ALA A 634 -13.11 5.29 -5.66
N GLN A 635 -12.87 6.57 -5.87
CA GLN A 635 -13.51 7.65 -5.12
C GLN A 635 -15.05 7.56 -5.14
N LYS A 636 -15.62 7.02 -6.22
CA LYS A 636 -17.08 6.84 -6.37
C LYS A 636 -17.55 5.50 -5.78
N PHE A 637 -16.95 4.40 -6.22
CA PHE A 637 -17.43 3.08 -5.77
C PHE A 637 -17.03 2.75 -4.32
N TYR A 638 -16.07 3.45 -3.71
CA TYR A 638 -15.72 3.34 -2.29
C TYR A 638 -16.35 4.43 -1.41
N ALA A 639 -17.08 5.39 -1.99
CA ALA A 639 -17.77 6.39 -1.18
C ALA A 639 -18.68 5.75 -0.13
N PRO A 640 -18.86 6.35 1.06
CA PRO A 640 -19.76 5.81 2.10
C PRO A 640 -21.19 5.58 1.61
N HIS A 641 -21.69 6.49 0.78
CA HIS A 641 -22.93 6.32 0.03
C HIS A 641 -22.59 6.10 -1.44
N ALA A 642 -23.09 5.00 -2.01
CA ALA A 642 -22.88 4.70 -3.42
C ALA A 642 -24.11 4.09 -4.06
N VAL A 643 -24.36 4.44 -5.31
CA VAL A 643 -25.37 3.81 -6.16
C VAL A 643 -24.65 2.85 -7.12
N SER A 644 -25.26 1.70 -7.39
CA SER A 644 -24.77 0.76 -8.39
C SER A 644 -25.91 0.08 -9.10
N MET A 645 -25.71 -0.25 -10.39
CA MET A 645 -26.69 -0.99 -11.18
C MET A 645 -26.16 -2.36 -11.58
N THR A 646 -27.09 -3.29 -11.85
CA THR A 646 -26.77 -4.56 -12.51
C THR A 646 -27.93 -4.95 -13.43
N LEU A 647 -27.60 -5.54 -14.57
CA LEU A 647 -28.56 -6.03 -15.56
C LEU A 647 -28.60 -7.55 -15.48
N GLU A 648 -29.77 -8.10 -15.16
CA GLU A 648 -30.00 -9.55 -15.07
C GLU A 648 -31.40 -9.86 -15.57
N ASP A 649 -31.55 -10.90 -16.37
CA ASP A 649 -32.85 -11.39 -16.87
C ASP A 649 -33.76 -10.29 -17.43
N HIS A 650 -33.21 -9.41 -18.28
CA HIS A 650 -33.87 -8.25 -18.88
C HIS A 650 -34.43 -7.25 -17.87
N ARG A 651 -33.84 -7.16 -16.69
CA ARG A 651 -34.17 -6.21 -15.64
C ARG A 651 -32.97 -5.41 -15.23
N CYS A 652 -33.18 -4.15 -14.93
CA CYS A 652 -32.22 -3.29 -14.27
C CYS A 652 -32.49 -3.27 -12.76
N HIS A 653 -31.55 -3.71 -11.99
CA HIS A 653 -31.56 -3.69 -10.54
C HIS A 653 -30.72 -2.52 -10.06
N VAL A 654 -31.27 -1.64 -9.25
CA VAL A 654 -30.58 -0.48 -8.68
C VAL A 654 -30.39 -0.67 -7.20
N TYR A 655 -29.16 -0.49 -6.73
CA TYR A 655 -28.79 -0.66 -5.33
C TYR A 655 -28.25 0.64 -4.74
N PHE A 656 -28.56 0.85 -3.46
CA PHE A 656 -27.97 1.91 -2.65
C PHE A 656 -27.22 1.32 -1.47
N SER A 657 -25.90 1.55 -1.43
CA SER A 657 -25.02 1.18 -0.32
C SER A 657 -24.87 2.34 0.66
N ASN A 658 -25.10 2.08 1.95
CA ASN A 658 -24.99 3.03 3.04
C ASN A 658 -24.03 2.50 4.11
N GLU A 659 -22.82 3.07 4.19
CA GLU A 659 -21.79 2.78 5.21
C GLU A 659 -21.74 3.88 6.29
N SER A 660 -22.84 4.57 6.56
CA SER A 660 -22.96 5.56 7.63
C SER A 660 -23.62 4.98 8.88
N PHE A 661 -23.46 5.66 10.01
CA PHE A 661 -24.11 5.31 11.28
C PHE A 661 -25.62 5.62 11.31
N GLU A 662 -26.14 6.30 10.29
CA GLU A 662 -27.52 6.77 10.26
C GLU A 662 -28.30 6.14 9.13
N THR A 663 -29.61 5.99 9.35
CA THR A 663 -30.55 5.69 8.28
C THR A 663 -30.65 6.90 7.35
N THR A 664 -30.42 6.70 6.05
CA THR A 664 -30.39 7.76 5.05
C THR A 664 -31.67 7.74 4.20
N GLU A 665 -32.43 8.83 4.24
CA GLU A 665 -33.56 9.05 3.32
C GLU A 665 -33.00 9.34 1.91
N TYR A 666 -33.62 8.74 0.89
CA TYR A 666 -33.22 8.94 -0.49
C TYR A 666 -34.42 9.12 -1.43
N SER A 667 -34.18 9.78 -2.57
CA SER A 667 -35.02 9.72 -3.76
C SER A 667 -34.14 9.24 -4.94
N LEU A 668 -34.61 8.20 -5.62
CA LEU A 668 -33.99 7.65 -6.82
C LEU A 668 -34.79 8.09 -8.05
N THR A 669 -34.07 8.55 -9.07
CA THR A 669 -34.57 8.69 -10.44
C THR A 669 -33.74 7.77 -11.33
N LEU A 670 -34.36 6.77 -11.96
CA LEU A 670 -33.76 5.94 -13.00
C LEU A 670 -34.32 6.43 -14.35
N SER A 671 -33.46 6.87 -15.22
CA SER A 671 -33.79 7.35 -16.58
C SER A 671 -33.24 6.43 -17.64
N ILE A 672 -34.04 6.09 -18.64
CA ILE A 672 -33.59 5.53 -19.90
C ILE A 672 -33.43 6.70 -20.87
N ARG A 673 -32.23 6.85 -21.41
CA ARG A 673 -31.86 7.98 -22.28
C ARG A 673 -31.38 7.50 -23.65
N ASP A 674 -31.65 8.28 -24.68
CA ASP A 674 -30.99 8.09 -25.96
C ASP A 674 -29.56 8.65 -25.95
N LEU A 675 -28.76 8.30 -26.95
CA LEU A 675 -27.36 8.77 -27.07
C LEU A 675 -27.24 10.28 -27.35
N SER A 676 -28.34 11.01 -27.52
CA SER A 676 -28.35 12.49 -27.55
C SER A 676 -28.63 13.12 -26.20
N GLY A 677 -28.80 12.29 -25.14
CA GLY A 677 -29.07 12.72 -23.77
C GLY A 677 -30.55 12.98 -23.47
N ASN A 678 -31.48 12.74 -24.43
CA ASN A 678 -32.89 12.92 -24.16
C ASN A 678 -33.44 11.79 -23.30
N VAL A 679 -34.28 12.14 -22.33
CA VAL A 679 -35.00 11.17 -21.50
C VAL A 679 -36.11 10.55 -22.30
N LEU A 680 -36.13 9.22 -22.41
CA LEU A 680 -37.16 8.43 -23.10
C LEU A 680 -38.17 7.85 -22.11
N GLU A 681 -37.68 7.41 -20.95
CA GLU A 681 -38.50 6.86 -19.87
C GLU A 681 -37.90 7.18 -18.52
N THR A 682 -38.72 7.32 -17.47
CA THR A 682 -38.26 7.64 -16.11
C THR A 682 -39.04 6.82 -15.09
N TYR A 683 -38.29 6.31 -14.11
CA TYR A 683 -38.85 5.63 -12.93
C TYR A 683 -38.36 6.36 -11.68
N GLU A 684 -39.32 6.65 -10.78
CA GLU A 684 -39.00 7.35 -9.53
C GLU A 684 -39.42 6.52 -8.33
N THR A 685 -38.58 6.49 -7.30
CA THR A 685 -38.92 5.90 -6.00
C THR A 685 -38.25 6.68 -4.89
N LYS A 686 -38.79 6.52 -3.68
CA LYS A 686 -38.26 7.13 -2.45
C LYS A 686 -38.24 6.09 -1.35
N GLY A 687 -37.26 6.20 -0.46
CA GLY A 687 -37.16 5.25 0.64
C GLY A 687 -36.14 5.65 1.69
N ASN A 688 -35.87 4.72 2.56
CA ASN A 688 -34.85 4.83 3.60
C ASN A 688 -33.88 3.67 3.48
N SER A 689 -32.59 3.95 3.48
CA SER A 689 -31.52 2.96 3.57
C SER A 689 -31.05 2.88 5.02
N PRO A 690 -31.18 1.75 5.70
CA PRO A 690 -30.66 1.58 7.06
C PRO A 690 -29.16 1.85 7.15
N ALA A 691 -28.69 2.18 8.34
CA ALA A 691 -27.25 2.25 8.62
C ALA A 691 -26.56 0.92 8.27
N PHE A 692 -25.37 0.97 7.72
CA PHE A 692 -24.53 -0.20 7.41
C PHE A 692 -25.25 -1.25 6.55
N SER A 693 -25.91 -0.81 5.48
CA SER A 693 -26.68 -1.67 4.61
C SER A 693 -26.39 -1.47 3.12
N ALA A 694 -26.73 -2.46 2.33
CA ALA A 694 -26.92 -2.34 0.90
C ALA A 694 -28.32 -2.83 0.57
N ILE A 695 -29.15 -1.98 -0.04
CA ILE A 695 -30.53 -2.29 -0.35
C ILE A 695 -30.80 -2.17 -1.84
N GLU A 696 -31.64 -3.06 -2.37
CA GLU A 696 -32.20 -2.92 -3.69
C GLU A 696 -33.32 -1.86 -3.66
N THR A 697 -33.14 -0.78 -4.38
CA THR A 697 -34.02 0.39 -4.37
C THR A 697 -35.08 0.35 -5.46
N ALA A 698 -34.76 -0.29 -6.58
CA ALA A 698 -35.68 -0.47 -7.71
C ALA A 698 -35.28 -1.68 -8.56
N VAL A 699 -36.31 -2.31 -9.15
CA VAL A 699 -36.17 -3.32 -10.21
C VAL A 699 -37.06 -2.89 -11.38
N VAL A 700 -36.46 -2.64 -12.54
CA VAL A 700 -37.17 -2.12 -13.71
C VAL A 700 -37.01 -3.08 -14.89
N ASP A 701 -38.14 -3.43 -15.52
CA ASP A 701 -38.14 -4.25 -16.74
C ASP A 701 -37.64 -3.42 -17.92
N ILE A 702 -36.65 -3.94 -18.64
CA ILE A 702 -36.03 -3.26 -19.80
C ILE A 702 -36.24 -4.05 -21.11
N CYS A 703 -37.14 -5.05 -21.14
CA CYS A 703 -37.43 -5.85 -22.33
C CYS A 703 -37.84 -5.00 -23.55
N SER A 704 -38.58 -3.93 -23.33
CA SER A 704 -39.04 -3.01 -24.39
C SER A 704 -37.90 -2.28 -25.11
N TRP A 705 -36.67 -2.29 -24.54
CA TRP A 705 -35.52 -1.58 -25.06
C TRP A 705 -34.48 -2.49 -25.77
N GLU A 706 -34.75 -3.82 -25.81
CA GLU A 706 -33.84 -4.80 -26.46
C GLU A 706 -33.60 -4.51 -27.95
N ASP A 707 -34.63 -4.02 -28.68
CA ASP A 707 -34.50 -3.66 -30.09
C ASP A 707 -33.70 -2.36 -30.30
N GLN A 708 -33.51 -1.56 -29.26
CA GLN A 708 -32.82 -0.27 -29.28
C GLN A 708 -31.58 -0.23 -28.36
N LYS A 709 -31.11 -1.38 -27.92
CA LYS A 709 -30.03 -1.50 -26.91
C LYS A 709 -28.70 -0.83 -27.31
N ASP A 710 -28.46 -0.65 -28.61
CA ASP A 710 -27.27 0.00 -29.15
C ASP A 710 -27.39 1.54 -29.15
N ASP A 711 -28.58 2.08 -28.90
CA ASP A 711 -28.91 3.50 -28.98
C ASP A 711 -29.38 4.13 -27.66
N VAL A 712 -29.42 3.36 -26.58
CA VAL A 712 -29.86 3.81 -25.26
C VAL A 712 -28.88 3.44 -24.15
N PHE A 713 -28.98 4.17 -23.06
CA PHE A 713 -28.26 3.87 -21.79
C PHE A 713 -29.16 4.20 -20.59
N LEU A 714 -28.79 3.65 -19.44
CA LEU A 714 -29.46 3.83 -18.15
C LEU A 714 -28.65 4.81 -17.29
N GLU A 715 -29.33 5.72 -16.64
CA GLU A 715 -28.76 6.62 -15.64
C GLU A 715 -29.57 6.55 -14.35
N ALA A 716 -28.93 6.10 -13.27
CA ALA A 716 -29.49 6.15 -11.93
C ALA A 716 -28.93 7.35 -11.16
N VAL A 717 -29.81 8.18 -10.63
CA VAL A 717 -29.46 9.33 -9.81
C VAL A 717 -30.16 9.21 -8.46
N ILE A 718 -29.37 9.14 -7.39
CA ILE A 718 -29.89 9.18 -6.01
C ILE A 718 -29.58 10.54 -5.40
N HIS A 719 -30.61 11.20 -4.90
CA HIS A 719 -30.48 12.35 -4.03
C HIS A 719 -30.72 11.93 -2.60
N THR A 720 -29.78 12.21 -1.70
CA THR A 720 -29.92 11.95 -0.28
C THR A 720 -30.44 13.20 0.44
N LYS A 721 -30.95 13.02 1.66
CA LYS A 721 -31.47 14.12 2.48
C LYS A 721 -30.41 15.19 2.79
N ASP A 722 -29.16 14.81 2.92
CA ASP A 722 -28.00 15.69 3.09
C ASP A 722 -27.49 16.31 1.78
N GLN A 723 -28.32 16.29 0.73
CA GLN A 723 -28.12 16.90 -0.59
C GLN A 723 -26.96 16.31 -1.41
N LYS A 724 -26.47 15.12 -1.08
CA LYS A 724 -25.53 14.42 -1.95
C LYS A 724 -26.25 13.92 -3.20
N VAL A 725 -25.56 13.99 -4.33
CA VAL A 725 -26.03 13.46 -5.61
C VAL A 725 -25.10 12.31 -6.01
N LEU A 726 -25.65 11.11 -6.09
CA LEU A 726 -24.91 9.92 -6.49
C LEU A 726 -25.40 9.51 -7.87
N LYS A 727 -24.49 9.18 -8.77
CA LYS A 727 -24.81 8.80 -10.15
C LYS A 727 -24.13 7.50 -10.52
N ASP A 728 -24.83 6.67 -11.28
CA ASP A 728 -24.29 5.52 -11.98
C ASP A 728 -24.88 5.44 -13.39
N VAL A 729 -24.08 4.92 -14.32
CA VAL A 729 -24.47 4.75 -15.73
C VAL A 729 -24.20 3.32 -16.15
N GLU A 730 -25.19 2.67 -16.76
CA GLU A 730 -25.07 1.31 -17.29
C GLU A 730 -25.58 1.26 -18.72
N THR A 731 -25.01 0.34 -19.52
CA THR A 731 -25.36 0.15 -20.93
C THR A 731 -25.87 -1.26 -21.17
N LEU A 732 -26.83 -1.41 -22.07
CA LEU A 732 -27.46 -2.71 -22.36
C LEU A 732 -26.54 -3.64 -23.15
N VAL A 733 -25.50 -3.06 -23.79
CA VAL A 733 -24.48 -3.76 -24.56
C VAL A 733 -23.09 -3.25 -24.19
N PRO A 734 -22.02 -3.99 -24.45
CA PRO A 734 -20.66 -3.45 -24.34
C PRO A 734 -20.51 -2.14 -25.13
N TYR A 735 -19.75 -1.20 -24.62
CA TYR A 735 -19.57 0.13 -25.23
C TYR A 735 -19.16 0.07 -26.71
N LYS A 736 -18.48 -0.98 -27.16
CA LYS A 736 -18.11 -1.19 -28.58
C LYS A 736 -19.31 -1.27 -29.54
N TYR A 737 -20.45 -1.67 -29.06
CA TYR A 737 -21.67 -1.84 -29.86
C TYR A 737 -22.56 -0.61 -29.83
N LEU A 738 -22.38 0.31 -28.87
CA LEU A 738 -23.13 1.55 -28.86
C LEU A 738 -22.86 2.39 -30.11
N ASN A 739 -23.91 2.99 -30.64
CA ASN A 739 -23.85 3.94 -31.78
C ASN A 739 -23.36 5.33 -31.30
N LEU A 740 -22.24 5.36 -30.52
CA LEU A 740 -21.70 6.60 -29.97
C LEU A 740 -21.41 7.63 -31.05
N LYS A 741 -21.86 8.86 -30.80
CA LYS A 741 -21.53 10.04 -31.61
C LYS A 741 -20.20 10.62 -31.14
N ASN A 742 -19.54 11.40 -31.98
CA ASN A 742 -18.43 12.25 -31.56
C ASN A 742 -19.01 13.44 -30.78
N PRO A 743 -18.79 13.53 -29.47
CA PRO A 743 -19.33 14.62 -28.67
C PRO A 743 -18.61 15.93 -28.99
N VAL A 744 -19.38 17.01 -29.05
CA VAL A 744 -18.85 18.37 -29.01
C VAL A 744 -18.86 18.82 -27.54
N ILE A 745 -17.69 18.80 -26.94
CA ILE A 745 -17.51 19.17 -25.55
C ILE A 745 -17.21 20.66 -25.46
N SER A 746 -18.03 21.39 -24.73
CA SER A 746 -17.86 22.82 -24.47
C SER A 746 -17.29 23.04 -23.08
N THR A 747 -16.34 23.97 -22.97
CA THR A 747 -15.69 24.31 -21.71
C THR A 747 -15.60 25.80 -21.47
N GLU A 748 -15.91 26.22 -20.25
CA GLU A 748 -15.59 27.54 -19.71
C GLU A 748 -14.81 27.34 -18.43
N ALA A 749 -13.98 28.29 -18.05
CA ALA A 749 -13.23 28.21 -16.80
C ALA A 749 -13.26 29.54 -16.07
N GLU A 750 -13.38 29.46 -14.75
CA GLU A 750 -13.23 30.59 -13.86
C GLU A 750 -12.14 30.33 -12.82
N GLU A 751 -11.56 31.40 -12.30
CA GLU A 751 -10.54 31.32 -11.26
C GLU A 751 -11.06 31.98 -9.99
N THR A 752 -10.92 31.25 -8.89
CA THR A 752 -11.15 31.76 -7.54
C THR A 752 -9.82 31.97 -6.82
N ASN A 753 -9.88 32.44 -5.58
CA ASN A 753 -8.66 32.55 -4.74
C ASN A 753 -7.96 31.19 -4.57
N ASP A 754 -8.73 30.10 -4.44
CA ASP A 754 -8.26 28.80 -4.01
C ASP A 754 -8.33 27.71 -5.09
N ALA A 755 -9.02 27.96 -6.21
CA ALA A 755 -9.28 26.92 -7.22
C ALA A 755 -9.49 27.50 -8.63
N PHE A 756 -9.31 26.61 -9.62
CA PHE A 756 -9.89 26.73 -10.96
C PHE A 756 -11.17 25.89 -11.00
N ILE A 757 -12.25 26.44 -11.57
CA ILE A 757 -13.52 25.75 -11.77
C ILE A 757 -13.75 25.65 -13.27
N LEU A 758 -13.85 24.42 -13.76
CA LEU A 758 -14.12 24.11 -15.16
C LEU A 758 -15.60 23.76 -15.28
N HIS A 759 -16.34 24.56 -16.05
CA HIS A 759 -17.72 24.30 -16.48
C HIS A 759 -17.67 23.51 -17.77
N ILE A 760 -18.11 22.27 -17.74
CA ILE A 760 -18.01 21.34 -18.89
C ILE A 760 -19.39 20.78 -19.24
N SER A 761 -19.70 20.70 -20.53
CA SER A 761 -20.93 20.10 -21.05
C SER A 761 -20.71 19.43 -22.39
N SER A 762 -21.62 18.57 -22.83
CA SER A 762 -21.58 17.89 -24.10
C SER A 762 -22.92 18.00 -24.82
N ASP A 763 -22.89 18.01 -26.17
CA ASP A 763 -24.08 18.00 -26.98
C ASP A 763 -24.80 16.63 -27.07
N CYS A 764 -24.13 15.57 -26.67
CA CYS A 764 -24.60 14.20 -26.65
C CYS A 764 -23.92 13.39 -25.54
N PHE A 765 -24.31 12.13 -25.34
CA PHE A 765 -23.68 11.23 -24.38
C PHE A 765 -22.16 11.09 -24.64
N ALA A 766 -21.37 11.49 -23.68
CA ALA A 766 -19.91 11.37 -23.69
C ALA A 766 -19.44 10.52 -22.50
N PRO A 767 -19.27 9.20 -22.67
CA PRO A 767 -18.80 8.35 -21.61
C PRO A 767 -17.30 8.49 -21.35
N PHE A 768 -16.92 8.39 -20.07
CA PHE A 768 -15.56 8.40 -19.57
C PHE A 768 -14.74 9.61 -20.03
N VAL A 769 -15.29 10.80 -19.85
CA VAL A 769 -14.57 12.06 -20.16
C VAL A 769 -13.36 12.17 -19.26
N ALA A 770 -12.18 12.21 -19.86
CA ALA A 770 -10.90 12.36 -19.20
C ALA A 770 -10.29 13.72 -19.46
N LEU A 771 -9.81 14.35 -18.42
CA LEU A 771 -9.15 15.66 -18.41
C LEU A 771 -7.69 15.48 -18.05
N ASP A 772 -6.78 16.12 -18.79
CA ASP A 772 -5.35 16.11 -18.51
C ASP A 772 -4.67 17.37 -19.05
N PHE A 773 -3.40 17.56 -18.75
CA PHE A 773 -2.51 18.59 -19.30
C PHE A 773 -1.20 17.93 -19.76
N ASP A 774 -0.62 18.38 -20.86
CA ASP A 774 0.65 17.85 -21.34
C ASP A 774 1.84 18.24 -20.45
N ASP A 775 1.77 19.40 -19.80
CA ASP A 775 2.86 20.07 -19.11
C ASP A 775 2.56 20.41 -17.64
N ALA A 776 1.47 19.91 -17.10
CA ALA A 776 1.10 20.05 -15.70
C ALA A 776 0.52 18.75 -15.14
N ASP A 777 0.70 18.52 -13.86
CA ASP A 777 0.08 17.43 -13.11
C ASP A 777 -0.86 18.03 -12.07
N VAL A 778 -2.14 17.66 -12.14
CA VAL A 778 -3.18 18.15 -11.22
C VAL A 778 -4.09 17.02 -10.78
N ILE A 779 -4.74 17.19 -9.61
CA ILE A 779 -5.85 16.33 -9.19
C ILE A 779 -7.15 17.10 -9.43
N PHE A 780 -8.01 16.54 -10.28
CA PHE A 780 -9.36 17.06 -10.50
C PHE A 780 -10.30 16.57 -9.38
N SER A 781 -11.34 17.32 -9.07
CA SER A 781 -12.38 16.87 -8.15
C SER A 781 -13.13 15.64 -8.65
N ASP A 782 -13.22 15.47 -9.96
CA ASP A 782 -13.72 14.30 -10.68
C ASP A 782 -13.00 14.16 -12.02
N ASN A 783 -12.85 12.94 -12.50
CA ASN A 783 -12.28 12.64 -13.80
C ASN A 783 -12.78 11.28 -14.29
N PHE A 784 -12.66 10.98 -15.58
CA PHE A 784 -13.23 9.78 -16.19
C PHE A 784 -14.74 9.62 -15.89
N PHE A 785 -15.46 10.74 -15.92
CA PHE A 785 -16.90 10.82 -15.64
C PHE A 785 -17.73 10.72 -16.92
N HIS A 786 -19.06 10.63 -16.76
CA HIS A 786 -20.02 10.62 -17.89
C HIS A 786 -20.72 11.96 -17.98
N LEU A 787 -20.77 12.52 -19.20
CA LEU A 787 -21.69 13.60 -19.56
C LEU A 787 -22.91 12.95 -20.21
N THR A 788 -23.99 12.86 -19.48
CA THR A 788 -25.21 12.10 -19.86
C THR A 788 -26.23 12.93 -20.60
N ASP A 789 -26.14 14.25 -20.50
CA ASP A 789 -27.01 15.22 -21.15
C ASP A 789 -26.27 16.56 -21.37
N LYS A 790 -27.03 17.61 -21.74
CA LYS A 790 -26.50 18.94 -22.02
C LYS A 790 -26.29 19.82 -20.78
N THR A 791 -26.52 19.29 -19.58
CA THR A 791 -26.30 20.07 -18.36
C THR A 791 -24.82 20.31 -18.13
N VAL A 792 -24.51 21.49 -17.60
CA VAL A 792 -23.14 21.84 -17.23
C VAL A 792 -22.75 21.11 -15.95
N GLN A 793 -21.60 20.48 -15.96
CA GLN A 793 -20.97 19.90 -14.77
C GLN A 793 -19.75 20.74 -14.38
N ASP A 794 -19.59 20.98 -13.07
CA ASP A 794 -18.45 21.71 -12.53
C ASP A 794 -17.37 20.75 -12.06
N ILE A 795 -16.15 20.95 -12.56
CA ILE A 795 -14.96 20.21 -12.14
C ILE A 795 -13.99 21.21 -11.51
N ILE A 796 -13.60 20.92 -10.28
CA ILE A 796 -12.76 21.80 -9.48
C ILE A 796 -11.33 21.26 -9.45
N VAL A 797 -10.36 22.15 -9.66
CA VAL A 797 -8.94 21.92 -9.38
C VAL A 797 -8.51 22.94 -8.33
N LYS A 798 -8.30 22.48 -7.12
CA LYS A 798 -7.75 23.36 -6.06
C LYS A 798 -6.30 23.72 -6.42
N LYS A 799 -5.88 24.93 -6.06
CA LYS A 799 -4.50 25.37 -6.31
C LYS A 799 -3.46 24.53 -5.56
N GLU A 800 -3.82 23.98 -4.40
CA GLU A 800 -3.02 23.00 -3.66
C GLU A 800 -2.90 21.63 -4.35
N ASP A 801 -3.84 21.28 -5.23
CA ASP A 801 -3.88 20.06 -6.02
C ASP A 801 -3.12 20.16 -7.36
N ILE A 802 -2.44 21.28 -7.60
CA ILE A 802 -1.49 21.42 -8.72
C ILE A 802 -0.14 20.87 -8.24
N LEU A 803 0.14 19.63 -8.62
CA LEU A 803 1.34 18.90 -8.17
C LEU A 803 2.59 19.38 -8.88
N GLN A 804 2.45 19.70 -10.17
CA GLN A 804 3.52 20.20 -11.03
C GLN A 804 2.92 21.15 -12.09
N GLY A 805 3.68 22.17 -12.47
CA GLY A 805 3.26 23.17 -13.44
C GLY A 805 2.68 24.43 -12.79
N HIS A 806 2.19 25.33 -13.63
CA HIS A 806 1.59 26.59 -13.20
C HIS A 806 0.63 27.07 -14.29
N PHE A 807 -0.45 27.74 -13.90
CA PHE A 807 -1.41 28.39 -14.79
C PHE A 807 -1.44 29.88 -14.49
N GLU A 808 -1.35 30.72 -15.52
CA GLU A 808 -1.37 32.18 -15.38
C GLU A 808 -2.75 32.70 -14.93
N ASN A 809 -3.81 32.08 -15.46
CA ASN A 809 -5.22 32.42 -15.21
C ASN A 809 -6.16 31.33 -15.74
N ALA A 810 -7.47 31.52 -15.56
CA ALA A 810 -8.47 30.55 -16.02
C ALA A 810 -8.46 30.32 -17.54
N GLU A 811 -8.14 31.32 -18.34
CA GLU A 811 -8.06 31.17 -19.80
C GLU A 811 -6.85 30.34 -20.23
N ASP A 812 -5.69 30.50 -19.58
CA ASP A 812 -4.50 29.66 -19.78
C ASP A 812 -4.80 28.22 -19.35
N PHE A 813 -5.43 28.03 -18.19
CA PHE A 813 -5.90 26.74 -17.72
C PHE A 813 -6.78 26.05 -18.76
N ARG A 814 -7.82 26.73 -19.26
CA ARG A 814 -8.77 26.20 -20.24
C ARG A 814 -8.11 25.86 -21.58
N LYS A 815 -7.21 26.70 -22.09
CA LYS A 815 -6.57 26.52 -23.41
C LYS A 815 -5.61 25.32 -23.45
N ARG A 816 -4.98 25.00 -22.35
CA ARG A 816 -4.00 23.91 -22.26
C ARG A 816 -4.66 22.56 -21.93
N LEU A 817 -5.95 22.60 -21.55
CA LEU A 817 -6.69 21.39 -21.16
C LEU A 817 -6.84 20.44 -22.35
N GLN A 818 -6.44 19.19 -22.13
CA GLN A 818 -6.68 18.06 -23.02
C GLN A 818 -7.94 17.32 -22.58
N ILE A 819 -8.81 16.97 -23.52
CA ILE A 819 -10.07 16.28 -23.23
C ILE A 819 -10.18 15.04 -24.12
N LEU A 820 -10.40 13.90 -23.49
CA LEU A 820 -10.65 12.64 -24.16
C LEU A 820 -12.02 12.09 -23.77
N SER A 821 -12.63 11.31 -24.65
CA SER A 821 -13.83 10.51 -24.36
C SER A 821 -13.84 9.26 -25.25
N LEU A 822 -14.62 8.26 -24.93
CA LEU A 822 -14.70 7.06 -25.79
C LEU A 822 -15.14 7.40 -27.21
N GLY A 823 -16.12 8.30 -27.39
CA GLY A 823 -16.63 8.69 -28.70
C GLY A 823 -15.54 9.31 -29.59
N THR A 824 -14.57 10.03 -29.00
CA THR A 824 -13.45 10.65 -29.73
C THR A 824 -12.23 9.74 -29.87
N SER A 825 -12.18 8.63 -29.15
CA SER A 825 -11.00 7.74 -29.08
C SER A 825 -10.97 6.69 -30.19
N TYR A 826 -12.08 6.42 -30.81
CA TYR A 826 -12.19 5.33 -31.81
C TYR A 826 -11.58 5.71 -33.16
N ALA A 827 -10.91 4.73 -33.79
CA ALA A 827 -10.51 4.87 -35.18
C ALA A 827 -11.76 5.03 -36.05
N ARG A 828 -11.75 6.00 -36.95
CA ARG A 828 -12.82 6.14 -37.94
C ARG A 828 -12.69 5.03 -38.97
N SER A 829 -13.79 4.37 -39.25
CA SER A 829 -13.91 3.40 -40.35
C SER A 829 -13.74 4.07 -41.70
#